data_afaaea7fd0209c05073a87d661a241c8
#
_entry.id   afaaea7fd0209c05073a87d661a241c8
#
_cell.length_a   1.000
_cell.length_b   1.000
_cell.length_c   1.000
_cell.angle_alpha   90.00
_cell.angle_beta   90.00
_cell.angle_gamma   90.00
#
_symmetry.space_group_name_H-M   'P 1'
#
loop_
_entity.id
_entity.type
_entity.pdbx_description
1 polymer ?
#
loop_
_entity_poly.entity_id
_entity_poly.type
_entity_poly.pdbx_seq_one_letter_code
_entity_poly.pdbx_strand_id
1 'polypeptide(L)'
;MKFDITDGIYAIKLENIGGTANGGESRWDCQFRHRNLTIESGHTYRITYSVKPSNSGHMYPKLGNMSNDDQELWHSNGEELSMSYEEGLTQTQLEDKLKSASKTGNKVDYGQGWDAWYNKEYPANQWTTVAYEFQATETVKGTAEWTFHMGGQGNYAKMDCFPKDTVILFDNLALIDTTDDKTDYKAEAAYEPTGVEVNQVGYYPNGKKVATVVLSDGDTQKYDYEIKDASGKTVYSGTTDGNTQYDKSGAWDYTQQIDFTDFTTEGKGYTLTVAGKTSLPFDIDKNLYEKYNEKSMLTYALNYFYQNRAMDTDDQYIPSPQTVDGSSKTLGRKDSNHWPNDTAYIADKWVYIYTSKPSYSQSIDVSGGWFDAGDYGKYVVNGGISLWTLMNMYERSKMVGKADKFGDDSSVMTIPENKNGIPDILDECKIELDFFLKMIRDDGMVYHKAHDYKWTGLAVAPYDQNENGKENKAPMRIVKPVTYAATLNASAAFAQAARLFKDYDAAYAKTMEDAAIKTYAAAQKNYKPFTSWGGDTKGEGGISADIMYAPLDQNKGGGPYGDTEVSDEFYWAACELYITTGDKTYYDELMKYGTNAYGTDNAKALEISTTLVGGENNGSFSLFTWGTLNSVGSISLYVNSQDMLDKGLLTQDEVNTLKAQVLKAADSVLEVQNKSAYGIPYVGHDYDTTVWKYDAASGKGESQTLSLEGGYEWGSNSMVINNSMALALAYDASKDVKYIDGVTTAMDYLMGRNPLEQGYVTGYGEHSTKYPHHRWWSGQLNSNDFPYAPYGVLSGGPNSNMEDPMVQGQGYKVGSIAPMKCYLDNVEAWSVNECTINWNSPLCWVASFLDDEAPNIVRDSSDTKPTTTTDNKTTTTETTATTATSDNDSSSTASTDKSGESTTTTTNGGSVTPGDVLLGDTNLDGRVDITDAVLLNKKAANAVDFNAQQLLNGDCYDQNGEIDGNDATALLKFLVHIIKALPETSDLNA
;
A
#
# COMPACT_ATOMS: atom_id res chain seq x y z
N MET A 1 11.00 -15.52 11.47
CA MET A 1 12.30 -15.94 10.87
C MET A 1 12.90 -14.72 10.19
N LYS A 2 14.24 -14.65 10.11
CA LYS A 2 14.97 -13.73 9.23
C LYS A 2 15.72 -14.52 8.20
N PHE A 3 15.96 -13.97 7.03
CA PHE A 3 16.72 -14.67 6.01
C PHE A 3 17.53 -13.70 5.15
N ASP A 4 18.54 -14.24 4.49
CA ASP A 4 19.33 -13.55 3.47
C ASP A 4 19.77 -14.57 2.41
N ILE A 5 19.93 -14.09 1.19
CA ILE A 5 20.48 -14.90 0.09
C ILE A 5 21.81 -14.26 -0.31
N THR A 6 22.89 -15.00 -0.18
CA THR A 6 24.22 -14.50 -0.51
C THR A 6 24.98 -15.60 -1.25
N ASP A 7 25.51 -15.29 -2.42
CA ASP A 7 26.29 -16.21 -3.28
C ASP A 7 25.58 -17.57 -3.55
N GLY A 8 24.25 -17.53 -3.73
CA GLY A 8 23.42 -18.71 -3.97
C GLY A 8 23.05 -19.50 -2.70
N ILE A 9 23.57 -19.12 -1.54
CA ILE A 9 23.23 -19.75 -0.27
C ILE A 9 22.03 -19.05 0.35
N TYR A 10 21.05 -19.82 0.75
CA TYR A 10 19.87 -19.36 1.48
C TYR A 10 20.14 -19.48 2.98
N ALA A 11 20.34 -18.38 3.69
CA ALA A 11 20.57 -18.35 5.12
C ALA A 11 19.28 -17.99 5.86
N ILE A 12 18.80 -18.85 6.75
CA ILE A 12 17.58 -18.65 7.53
C ILE A 12 17.93 -18.62 9.02
N LYS A 13 17.56 -17.55 9.72
CA LYS A 13 17.66 -17.46 11.18
C LYS A 13 16.29 -17.74 11.82
N LEU A 14 16.25 -18.73 12.71
CA LEU A 14 15.09 -19.07 13.51
C LEU A 14 15.03 -18.19 14.77
N GLU A 15 14.50 -16.97 14.67
CA GLU A 15 14.33 -16.08 15.83
C GLU A 15 13.28 -16.59 16.81
N ASN A 16 12.33 -17.35 16.31
CA ASN A 16 11.35 -18.06 17.11
C ASN A 16 11.10 -19.43 16.46
N ILE A 17 10.97 -20.46 17.24
CA ILE A 17 10.82 -21.84 16.76
C ILE A 17 9.38 -22.30 16.66
N GLY A 18 8.44 -21.44 17.01
CA GLY A 18 7.01 -21.69 16.81
C GLY A 18 6.18 -20.50 17.15
N GLY A 19 5.03 -20.39 16.49
CA GLY A 19 4.06 -19.35 16.76
C GLY A 19 3.40 -19.55 18.12
N THR A 20 3.45 -18.53 18.97
CA THR A 20 2.76 -18.57 20.26
C THR A 20 1.23 -18.71 20.09
N ALA A 21 0.70 -18.35 18.93
CA ALA A 21 -0.72 -18.54 18.60
C ALA A 21 -1.14 -20.02 18.57
N ASN A 22 -0.21 -20.92 18.18
CA ASN A 22 -0.42 -22.37 18.13
C ASN A 22 0.27 -23.12 19.28
N GLY A 23 0.71 -22.40 20.33
CA GLY A 23 1.43 -23.00 21.45
C GLY A 23 2.92 -23.26 21.20
N GLY A 24 3.41 -22.99 19.99
CA GLY A 24 4.84 -23.21 19.61
C GLY A 24 5.24 -24.68 19.51
N GLU A 25 4.28 -25.58 19.31
CA GLU A 25 4.48 -27.02 19.38
C GLU A 25 4.57 -27.69 18.03
N SER A 26 4.21 -26.97 16.95
CA SER A 26 4.09 -27.57 15.62
C SER A 26 5.33 -27.33 14.78
N ARG A 27 5.84 -28.41 14.13
CA ARG A 27 7.00 -28.30 13.24
C ARG A 27 6.79 -27.34 12.06
N TRP A 28 5.55 -27.20 11.61
CA TRP A 28 5.17 -26.30 10.50
C TRP A 28 5.05 -24.83 10.90
N ASP A 29 5.20 -24.46 12.17
CA ASP A 29 5.22 -23.06 12.59
C ASP A 29 6.41 -22.28 12.03
N CYS A 30 7.47 -22.97 11.65
CA CYS A 30 8.61 -22.43 10.91
C CYS A 30 8.88 -23.30 9.69
N GLN A 31 8.67 -22.78 8.50
CA GLN A 31 8.88 -23.54 7.26
C GLN A 31 9.52 -22.68 6.16
N PHE A 32 10.26 -23.36 5.31
CA PHE A 32 10.78 -22.90 4.04
C PHE A 32 10.19 -23.78 2.94
N ARG A 33 9.65 -23.20 1.85
CA ARG A 33 8.93 -23.98 0.85
C ARG A 33 9.02 -23.39 -0.55
N HIS A 34 8.97 -24.29 -1.54
CA HIS A 34 8.82 -24.00 -2.95
C HIS A 34 7.50 -24.56 -3.43
N ARG A 35 6.68 -23.75 -4.06
CA ARG A 35 5.28 -24.03 -4.39
C ARG A 35 5.00 -24.10 -5.89
N ASN A 36 3.75 -24.36 -6.23
CA ASN A 36 3.21 -24.37 -7.59
C ASN A 36 3.87 -25.43 -8.48
N LEU A 37 4.33 -26.51 -7.88
CA LEU A 37 4.96 -27.61 -8.58
C LEU A 37 3.90 -28.54 -9.21
N THR A 38 4.29 -29.19 -10.30
CA THR A 38 3.51 -30.30 -10.89
C THR A 38 4.28 -31.60 -10.73
N ILE A 39 3.61 -32.59 -10.18
CA ILE A 39 4.13 -33.95 -10.01
C ILE A 39 3.21 -34.90 -10.75
N GLU A 40 3.78 -35.81 -11.55
CA GLU A 40 2.99 -36.75 -12.37
C GLU A 40 3.13 -38.19 -11.87
N SER A 41 1.99 -38.86 -11.77
CA SER A 41 1.93 -40.29 -11.37
C SER A 41 2.72 -41.17 -12.30
N GLY A 42 3.50 -42.09 -11.75
CA GLY A 42 4.36 -43.02 -12.49
C GLY A 42 5.75 -42.48 -12.82
N HIS A 43 5.97 -41.19 -12.69
CA HIS A 43 7.28 -40.57 -12.88
C HIS A 43 8.17 -40.75 -11.65
N THR A 44 9.48 -40.77 -11.87
CA THR A 44 10.48 -40.88 -10.80
C THR A 44 11.17 -39.54 -10.62
N TYR A 45 11.12 -39.06 -9.38
CA TYR A 45 11.69 -37.75 -9.01
C TYR A 45 12.92 -37.95 -8.12
N ARG A 46 13.95 -37.15 -8.37
CA ARG A 46 15.11 -37.04 -7.50
C ARG A 46 15.06 -35.75 -6.74
N ILE A 47 15.11 -35.82 -5.42
CA ILE A 47 15.25 -34.70 -4.51
C ILE A 47 16.72 -34.63 -4.06
N THR A 48 17.30 -33.43 -4.13
CA THR A 48 18.62 -33.13 -3.54
C THR A 48 18.57 -31.79 -2.82
N TYR A 49 19.24 -31.69 -1.71
CA TYR A 49 19.48 -30.44 -0.99
C TYR A 49 20.70 -30.56 -0.09
N SER A 50 21.37 -29.42 0.10
CA SER A 50 22.47 -29.29 1.07
C SER A 50 22.02 -28.39 2.21
N VAL A 51 22.33 -28.76 3.44
CA VAL A 51 21.94 -27.99 4.63
C VAL A 51 23.10 -27.95 5.64
N LYS A 52 23.28 -26.76 6.28
CA LYS A 52 24.26 -26.55 7.34
C LYS A 52 23.67 -25.71 8.45
N PRO A 53 23.22 -26.31 9.55
CA PRO A 53 22.71 -25.57 10.69
C PRO A 53 23.84 -25.10 11.61
N SER A 54 23.69 -23.97 12.30
CA SER A 54 24.65 -23.52 13.31
C SER A 54 24.53 -24.30 14.63
N ASN A 55 23.40 -24.91 14.91
CA ASN A 55 23.18 -25.85 16.02
C ASN A 55 22.60 -27.14 15.47
N SER A 56 22.95 -28.28 16.07
CA SER A 56 22.35 -29.57 15.70
C SER A 56 20.83 -29.56 15.91
N GLY A 57 20.13 -30.28 15.06
CA GLY A 57 18.70 -30.44 15.18
C GLY A 57 18.10 -31.30 14.08
N HIS A 58 16.78 -31.30 14.03
CA HIS A 58 16.00 -32.09 13.09
C HIS A 58 15.08 -31.20 12.26
N MET A 59 14.74 -31.60 11.05
CA MET A 59 13.70 -30.97 10.23
C MET A 59 12.89 -32.04 9.50
N TYR A 60 11.69 -31.63 9.04
CA TYR A 60 10.81 -32.51 8.28
C TYR A 60 10.64 -31.99 6.85
N PRO A 61 11.49 -32.43 5.92
CA PRO A 61 11.30 -32.17 4.50
C PRO A 61 10.16 -33.04 3.96
N LYS A 62 9.25 -32.42 3.20
CA LYS A 62 8.16 -33.13 2.51
C LYS A 62 7.86 -32.53 1.15
N LEU A 63 7.26 -33.32 0.28
CA LEU A 63 6.57 -32.90 -0.91
C LEU A 63 5.08 -33.21 -0.72
N GLY A 64 4.25 -32.19 -0.66
CA GLY A 64 2.82 -32.31 -0.36
C GLY A 64 1.94 -31.62 -1.39
N ASN A 65 0.64 -31.60 -1.16
CA ASN A 65 -0.35 -30.90 -1.96
C ASN A 65 -0.97 -29.76 -1.14
N MET A 66 -0.82 -28.52 -1.57
CA MET A 66 -1.37 -27.35 -0.90
C MET A 66 -2.91 -27.38 -0.81
N SER A 67 -3.57 -28.02 -1.77
CA SER A 67 -5.03 -28.16 -1.80
C SER A 67 -5.56 -29.33 -0.96
N ASN A 68 -4.68 -30.13 -0.38
CA ASN A 68 -5.04 -31.26 0.47
C ASN A 68 -3.89 -31.59 1.43
N ASP A 69 -3.93 -31.02 2.62
CA ASP A 69 -2.87 -31.17 3.64
C ASP A 69 -2.60 -32.63 4.05
N ASP A 70 -3.57 -33.53 3.87
CA ASP A 70 -3.42 -34.95 4.19
C ASP A 70 -2.70 -35.73 3.08
N GLN A 71 -2.46 -35.10 1.91
CA GLN A 71 -1.81 -35.72 0.77
C GLN A 71 -0.31 -35.38 0.74
N GLU A 72 0.53 -36.30 1.19
CA GLU A 72 1.97 -36.22 1.04
C GLU A 72 2.44 -37.16 -0.08
N LEU A 73 3.17 -36.62 -1.05
CA LEU A 73 3.75 -37.37 -2.16
C LEU A 73 5.09 -37.99 -1.78
N TRP A 74 5.81 -37.35 -0.89
CA TRP A 74 7.06 -37.81 -0.28
C TRP A 74 7.30 -37.07 1.04
N HIS A 75 7.93 -37.74 1.99
CA HIS A 75 8.54 -37.09 3.15
C HIS A 75 9.84 -37.81 3.55
N SER A 76 10.72 -37.11 4.25
CA SER A 76 11.92 -37.65 4.81
C SER A 76 11.60 -38.78 5.80
N ASN A 77 12.20 -39.92 5.61
CA ASN A 77 11.98 -41.12 6.46
C ASN A 77 13.27 -41.66 7.10
N GLY A 78 14.38 -40.91 6.95
CA GLY A 78 15.72 -41.35 7.45
C GLY A 78 16.48 -42.33 6.55
N GLU A 79 15.89 -42.75 5.44
CA GLU A 79 16.55 -43.65 4.46
C GLU A 79 17.29 -42.87 3.36
N GLU A 80 17.21 -41.56 3.37
CA GLU A 80 17.86 -40.69 2.40
C GLU A 80 19.38 -40.86 2.46
N LEU A 81 19.99 -40.90 1.30
CA LEU A 81 21.46 -40.89 1.19
C LEU A 81 21.96 -39.54 1.74
N SER A 82 22.86 -39.61 2.74
CA SER A 82 23.56 -38.45 3.26
C SER A 82 25.02 -38.50 2.88
N MET A 83 25.57 -37.40 2.44
CA MET A 83 27.00 -37.25 2.13
C MET A 83 27.52 -35.89 2.54
N SER A 84 28.82 -35.77 2.70
CA SER A 84 29.45 -34.49 2.93
C SER A 84 29.35 -33.62 1.68
N TYR A 85 29.00 -32.36 1.87
CA TYR A 85 29.06 -31.35 0.81
C TYR A 85 30.53 -31.04 0.50
N GLU A 86 30.89 -31.00 -0.79
CA GLU A 86 32.20 -30.58 -1.23
C GLU A 86 32.06 -29.15 -1.80
N GLU A 87 32.65 -28.21 -1.08
CA GLU A 87 32.65 -26.81 -1.49
C GLU A 87 33.32 -26.65 -2.86
N GLY A 88 32.64 -25.89 -3.77
CA GLY A 88 33.18 -25.63 -5.11
C GLY A 88 32.81 -26.65 -6.19
N LEU A 89 31.95 -27.65 -5.92
CA LEU A 89 31.36 -28.46 -6.98
C LEU A 89 30.37 -27.67 -7.80
N THR A 90 30.42 -27.86 -9.11
CA THR A 90 29.33 -27.42 -9.97
C THR A 90 28.09 -28.29 -9.75
N GLN A 91 26.90 -27.75 -10.07
CA GLN A 91 25.66 -28.53 -10.00
C GLN A 91 25.77 -29.86 -10.74
N THR A 92 26.32 -29.88 -11.95
CA THR A 92 26.52 -31.11 -12.74
C THR A 92 27.45 -32.09 -12.04
N GLN A 93 28.54 -31.65 -11.43
CA GLN A 93 29.47 -32.53 -10.69
C GLN A 93 28.79 -33.09 -9.44
N LEU A 94 27.97 -32.30 -8.76
CA LEU A 94 27.19 -32.76 -7.63
C LEU A 94 26.17 -33.82 -8.06
N GLU A 95 25.43 -33.57 -9.12
CA GLU A 95 24.45 -34.50 -9.70
C GLU A 95 25.10 -35.83 -10.12
N ASP A 96 26.26 -35.80 -10.76
CA ASP A 96 26.99 -37.01 -11.17
C ASP A 96 27.48 -37.84 -9.95
N LYS A 97 27.91 -37.16 -8.88
CA LYS A 97 28.25 -37.85 -7.60
C LYS A 97 27.00 -38.47 -6.97
N LEU A 98 25.89 -37.74 -6.96
CA LEU A 98 24.61 -38.22 -6.43
C LEU A 98 24.08 -39.40 -7.25
N LYS A 99 24.14 -39.34 -8.58
CA LYS A 99 23.78 -40.48 -9.48
C LYS A 99 24.55 -41.73 -9.18
N SER A 100 25.84 -41.58 -8.89
CA SER A 100 26.71 -42.75 -8.56
C SER A 100 26.43 -43.31 -7.17
N ALA A 101 25.88 -42.52 -6.27
CA ALA A 101 25.65 -42.88 -4.88
C ALA A 101 24.17 -43.20 -4.57
N SER A 102 23.23 -42.73 -5.36
CA SER A 102 21.78 -42.93 -5.16
C SER A 102 21.41 -44.40 -5.39
N LYS A 103 20.62 -44.95 -4.49
CA LYS A 103 19.94 -46.23 -4.70
C LYS A 103 18.71 -46.01 -5.54
N THR A 104 18.73 -46.48 -6.79
CA THR A 104 17.57 -46.40 -7.67
C THR A 104 16.48 -47.40 -7.25
N GLY A 105 15.25 -46.99 -7.20
CA GLY A 105 14.08 -47.90 -7.17
C GLY A 105 13.37 -48.07 -5.82
N ASN A 106 13.62 -47.24 -4.83
CA ASN A 106 12.79 -47.28 -3.61
C ASN A 106 11.48 -46.54 -3.83
N LYS A 107 10.37 -47.26 -3.73
CA LYS A 107 9.06 -46.65 -3.64
C LYS A 107 8.91 -45.92 -2.29
N VAL A 108 8.33 -44.74 -2.30
CA VAL A 108 7.85 -44.11 -1.05
C VAL A 108 6.82 -45.05 -0.43
N ASP A 109 7.07 -45.51 0.76
CA ASP A 109 6.06 -46.21 1.55
C ASP A 109 5.29 -45.19 2.40
N TYR A 110 4.13 -44.80 1.94
CA TYR A 110 3.22 -43.91 2.68
C TYR A 110 2.78 -44.45 4.04
N GLY A 111 3.05 -45.71 4.34
CA GLY A 111 2.76 -46.35 5.64
C GLY A 111 3.81 -46.15 6.72
N GLN A 112 4.90 -45.42 6.43
CA GLN A 112 5.88 -45.12 7.47
C GLN A 112 5.36 -43.99 8.38
N GLY A 113 5.23 -44.28 9.66
CA GLY A 113 4.67 -43.36 10.62
C GLY A 113 5.47 -42.05 10.75
N TRP A 114 4.81 -41.03 11.22
CA TRP A 114 5.32 -39.70 11.47
C TRP A 114 6.62 -39.62 12.30
N ASP A 115 7.05 -40.73 12.89
CA ASP A 115 8.22 -40.82 13.75
C ASP A 115 9.55 -41.04 12.99
N ALA A 116 9.48 -41.39 11.69
CA ALA A 116 10.69 -41.77 10.94
C ALA A 116 11.66 -40.61 10.71
N TRP A 117 11.16 -39.40 10.58
CA TRP A 117 12.00 -38.21 10.37
C TRP A 117 12.88 -37.84 11.57
N TYR A 118 12.54 -38.27 12.78
CA TYR A 118 13.34 -38.05 13.99
C TYR A 118 14.73 -38.71 13.92
N ASN A 119 14.89 -39.69 13.06
CA ASN A 119 16.12 -40.45 12.97
C ASN A 119 17.25 -39.70 12.25
N LYS A 120 16.93 -38.54 11.59
CA LYS A 120 17.95 -37.78 10.89
C LYS A 120 18.26 -36.48 11.65
N GLU A 121 19.43 -36.51 12.26
CA GLU A 121 20.04 -35.32 12.86
C GLU A 121 20.92 -34.60 11.84
N TYR A 122 20.81 -33.29 11.78
CA TYR A 122 21.69 -32.42 11.02
C TYR A 122 22.72 -31.82 11.97
N PRO A 123 24.02 -32.19 11.84
CA PRO A 123 25.04 -31.80 12.80
C PRO A 123 25.37 -30.31 12.69
N ALA A 124 25.68 -29.71 13.84
CA ALA A 124 26.03 -28.29 13.90
C ALA A 124 27.28 -27.96 13.06
N ASN A 125 27.19 -26.83 12.33
CA ASN A 125 28.32 -26.29 11.54
C ASN A 125 28.89 -27.20 10.46
N GLN A 126 28.15 -28.20 10.07
CA GLN A 126 28.57 -29.17 9.05
C GLN A 126 27.58 -29.18 7.89
N TRP A 127 28.10 -29.06 6.67
CA TRP A 127 27.29 -29.28 5.48
C TRP A 127 26.92 -30.75 5.35
N THR A 128 25.64 -31.01 5.16
CA THR A 128 25.11 -32.34 4.85
C THR A 128 24.32 -32.25 3.57
N THR A 129 24.70 -33.01 2.56
CA THR A 129 23.93 -33.14 1.32
C THR A 129 23.06 -34.38 1.40
N VAL A 130 21.79 -34.21 1.06
CA VAL A 130 20.79 -35.28 1.10
C VAL A 130 20.27 -35.52 -0.33
N ALA A 131 20.13 -36.80 -0.68
CA ALA A 131 19.56 -37.21 -1.94
C ALA A 131 18.59 -38.38 -1.76
N TYR A 132 17.50 -38.36 -2.51
CA TYR A 132 16.49 -39.41 -2.54
C TYR A 132 15.82 -39.51 -3.92
N GLU A 133 15.46 -40.72 -4.33
CA GLU A 133 14.63 -40.95 -5.50
C GLU A 133 13.34 -41.66 -5.09
N PHE A 134 12.20 -41.18 -5.62
CA PHE A 134 10.90 -41.78 -5.39
C PHE A 134 10.07 -41.80 -6.69
N GLN A 135 9.15 -42.76 -6.80
CA GLN A 135 8.18 -42.80 -7.87
C GLN A 135 6.85 -42.22 -7.35
N ALA A 136 6.36 -41.18 -7.99
CA ALA A 136 5.06 -40.61 -7.65
C ALA A 136 3.93 -41.56 -7.97
N THR A 137 3.00 -41.71 -7.04
CA THR A 137 1.82 -42.60 -7.21
C THR A 137 0.57 -41.86 -7.63
N GLU A 138 0.59 -40.51 -7.49
CA GLU A 138 -0.53 -39.62 -7.79
C GLU A 138 -0.05 -38.43 -8.59
N THR A 139 -0.96 -37.86 -9.38
CA THR A 139 -0.72 -36.60 -10.12
C THR A 139 -1.24 -35.44 -9.31
N VAL A 140 -0.41 -34.42 -9.08
CA VAL A 140 -0.76 -33.13 -8.48
C VAL A 140 -0.28 -32.02 -9.42
N LYS A 141 -1.21 -31.24 -9.98
CA LYS A 141 -0.90 -30.21 -10.97
C LYS A 141 -0.98 -28.83 -10.36
N GLY A 142 0.16 -28.11 -10.37
CA GLY A 142 0.22 -26.71 -9.98
C GLY A 142 0.01 -26.43 -8.48
N THR A 143 -0.28 -27.44 -7.69
CA THR A 143 -0.54 -27.30 -6.24
C THR A 143 0.39 -28.16 -5.38
N ALA A 144 1.40 -28.80 -5.95
CA ALA A 144 2.42 -29.48 -5.16
C ALA A 144 3.38 -28.46 -4.55
N GLU A 145 3.83 -28.73 -3.31
CA GLU A 145 4.83 -27.90 -2.62
C GLU A 145 5.93 -28.77 -2.03
N TRP A 146 7.16 -28.31 -2.17
CA TRP A 146 8.32 -28.87 -1.49
C TRP A 146 8.65 -28.04 -0.26
N THR A 147 8.52 -28.61 0.91
CA THR A 147 8.54 -27.90 2.19
C THR A 147 9.57 -28.48 3.15
N PHE A 148 10.23 -27.61 3.91
CA PHE A 148 11.12 -27.95 5.01
C PHE A 148 10.52 -27.40 6.31
N HIS A 149 9.98 -28.24 7.17
CA HIS A 149 9.48 -27.87 8.48
C HIS A 149 10.62 -27.88 9.49
N MET A 150 10.88 -26.76 10.13
CA MET A 150 12.03 -26.52 11.00
C MET A 150 11.63 -26.09 12.42
N GLY A 151 10.34 -25.87 12.66
CA GLY A 151 9.81 -25.36 13.93
C GLY A 151 9.40 -26.44 14.92
N GLY A 152 8.82 -25.97 16.03
CA GLY A 152 8.24 -26.80 17.06
C GLY A 152 9.14 -27.15 18.23
N GLN A 153 8.51 -27.33 19.41
CA GLN A 153 9.13 -27.81 20.64
C GLN A 153 8.39 -29.03 21.17
N GLY A 154 9.15 -30.03 21.54
CA GLY A 154 8.89 -31.04 22.57
C GLY A 154 7.67 -31.97 22.44
N ASN A 155 6.44 -31.51 22.43
CA ASN A 155 5.31 -32.41 22.61
C ASN A 155 4.76 -33.04 21.33
N TYR A 156 4.77 -32.34 20.23
CA TYR A 156 4.28 -32.83 18.94
C TYR A 156 5.36 -33.55 18.15
N ALA A 157 6.58 -33.12 18.35
CA ALA A 157 7.74 -33.62 17.67
C ALA A 157 8.55 -34.63 18.51
N LYS A 158 8.24 -34.97 19.72
CA LYS A 158 9.02 -35.79 20.65
C LYS A 158 10.50 -35.40 20.79
N MET A 159 10.98 -34.50 19.92
CA MET A 159 12.33 -33.94 19.86
C MET A 159 12.27 -32.50 19.34
N ASP A 160 13.13 -31.66 19.83
CA ASP A 160 13.25 -30.27 19.33
C ASP A 160 13.80 -30.30 17.92
N CYS A 161 13.17 -29.54 16.98
CA CYS A 161 13.69 -29.43 15.63
C CYS A 161 15.06 -28.75 15.65
N PHE A 162 15.08 -27.44 15.83
CA PHE A 162 16.31 -26.67 16.02
C PHE A 162 16.13 -25.70 17.19
N PRO A 163 17.17 -25.40 17.96
CA PRO A 163 17.10 -24.36 18.99
C PRO A 163 16.78 -23.00 18.40
N LYS A 164 16.15 -22.14 19.21
CA LYS A 164 16.01 -20.72 18.90
C LYS A 164 17.37 -20.12 18.53
N ASP A 165 17.36 -19.12 17.64
CA ASP A 165 18.52 -18.42 17.09
C ASP A 165 19.47 -19.29 16.24
N THR A 166 19.09 -20.52 15.87
CA THR A 166 19.81 -21.30 14.88
C THR A 166 19.76 -20.61 13.52
N VAL A 167 20.93 -20.51 12.89
CA VAL A 167 21.05 -20.14 11.47
C VAL A 167 21.18 -21.43 10.68
N ILE A 168 20.29 -21.62 9.70
CA ILE A 168 20.31 -22.79 8.82
C ILE A 168 20.64 -22.31 7.41
N LEU A 169 21.67 -22.85 6.81
CA LEU A 169 22.04 -22.57 5.43
C LEU A 169 21.49 -23.68 4.54
N PHE A 170 20.89 -23.28 3.42
CA PHE A 170 20.45 -24.18 2.35
C PHE A 170 21.21 -23.87 1.08
N ASP A 171 21.53 -24.92 0.32
CA ASP A 171 22.19 -24.84 -0.97
C ASP A 171 21.85 -26.10 -1.80
N ASN A 172 22.11 -26.07 -3.11
CA ASN A 172 21.94 -27.19 -4.03
C ASN A 172 20.54 -27.84 -3.99
N LEU A 173 19.49 -27.01 -3.85
CA LEU A 173 18.12 -27.48 -3.88
C LEU A 173 17.76 -27.87 -5.31
N ALA A 174 17.38 -29.14 -5.53
CA ALA A 174 16.93 -29.63 -6.82
C ALA A 174 15.84 -30.70 -6.66
N LEU A 175 14.79 -30.59 -7.44
CA LEU A 175 13.75 -31.58 -7.65
C LEU A 175 13.73 -31.90 -9.15
N ILE A 176 14.14 -33.07 -9.54
CA ILE A 176 14.36 -33.45 -10.94
C ILE A 176 13.47 -34.61 -11.30
N ASP A 177 12.68 -34.50 -12.35
CA ASP A 177 12.01 -35.63 -12.98
C ASP A 177 13.03 -36.46 -13.79
N THR A 178 13.34 -37.65 -13.32
CA THR A 178 14.31 -38.53 -13.98
C THR A 178 13.69 -39.46 -15.01
N THR A 179 12.36 -39.49 -15.12
CA THR A 179 11.61 -40.25 -16.11
C THR A 179 11.50 -39.53 -17.43
N ASP A 180 11.33 -38.24 -17.39
CA ASP A 180 11.24 -37.39 -18.57
C ASP A 180 12.36 -36.34 -18.57
N ASP A 181 13.49 -36.69 -19.20
CA ASP A 181 14.64 -35.80 -19.38
C ASP A 181 14.36 -34.63 -20.36
N LYS A 182 13.14 -34.57 -20.92
CA LYS A 182 12.70 -33.51 -21.85
C LYS A 182 11.84 -32.47 -21.19
N THR A 183 11.40 -32.68 -19.97
CA THR A 183 10.78 -31.63 -19.17
C THR A 183 11.84 -30.61 -18.76
N ASP A 184 12.17 -29.71 -19.68
CA ASP A 184 12.62 -28.38 -19.30
C ASP A 184 11.54 -27.83 -18.36
N TYR A 185 11.73 -27.93 -17.09
CA TYR A 185 10.92 -27.23 -16.10
C TYR A 185 11.25 -25.75 -16.27
N LYS A 186 10.62 -25.15 -17.26
CA LYS A 186 10.57 -23.69 -17.34
C LYS A 186 9.55 -23.33 -16.28
N ALA A 187 10.04 -22.79 -15.16
CA ALA A 187 9.25 -21.80 -14.45
C ALA A 187 8.58 -20.92 -15.50
N GLU A 188 7.28 -20.67 -15.43
CA GLU A 188 6.68 -19.67 -16.32
C GLU A 188 7.63 -18.48 -16.32
N ALA A 189 8.08 -18.09 -17.50
CA ALA A 189 9.02 -16.99 -17.61
C ALA A 189 8.36 -15.80 -16.93
N ALA A 190 9.06 -15.17 -16.00
CA ALA A 190 8.58 -13.96 -15.37
C ALA A 190 8.14 -13.00 -16.47
N TYR A 191 7.03 -12.33 -16.29
CA TYR A 191 6.57 -11.32 -17.23
C TYR A 191 7.67 -10.28 -17.42
N GLU A 192 8.06 -10.02 -18.64
CA GLU A 192 9.05 -9.02 -19.01
C GLU A 192 8.32 -7.83 -19.63
N PRO A 193 8.35 -6.65 -19.00
CA PRO A 193 7.73 -5.45 -19.55
C PRO A 193 8.26 -5.13 -20.95
N THR A 194 7.39 -4.63 -21.81
CA THR A 194 7.74 -4.27 -23.20
C THR A 194 8.72 -3.12 -23.27
N GLY A 195 8.75 -2.29 -22.23
CA GLY A 195 9.53 -1.05 -22.15
C GLY A 195 8.90 0.12 -22.92
N VAL A 196 7.59 0.02 -23.23
CA VAL A 196 6.74 1.13 -23.69
C VAL A 196 5.42 1.05 -22.94
N GLU A 197 5.37 1.73 -21.83
CA GLU A 197 4.28 1.63 -20.86
C GLU A 197 3.14 2.58 -21.25
N VAL A 198 1.96 2.01 -21.34
CA VAL A 198 0.71 2.67 -21.68
C VAL A 198 -0.41 2.29 -20.71
N ASN A 199 -1.46 3.07 -20.65
CA ASN A 199 -2.71 2.62 -20.08
C ASN A 199 -3.30 1.51 -20.98
N GLN A 200 -3.31 0.27 -20.51
CA GLN A 200 -3.74 -0.90 -21.28
C GLN A 200 -5.26 -0.95 -21.49
N VAL A 201 -6.04 -0.22 -20.69
CA VAL A 201 -7.47 -0.02 -20.96
C VAL A 201 -7.63 0.99 -22.08
N GLY A 202 -6.87 2.08 -22.06
CA GLY A 202 -6.85 3.08 -23.11
C GLY A 202 -6.96 4.51 -22.62
N TYR A 203 -7.41 5.38 -23.53
CA TYR A 203 -7.44 6.82 -23.31
C TYR A 203 -8.75 7.43 -23.83
N TYR A 204 -9.19 8.52 -23.19
CA TYR A 204 -10.29 9.33 -23.72
C TYR A 204 -9.83 10.12 -24.96
N PRO A 205 -10.69 10.28 -26.00
CA PRO A 205 -10.30 10.96 -27.24
C PRO A 205 -9.72 12.35 -27.02
N ASN A 206 -10.36 13.15 -26.18
CA ASN A 206 -9.92 14.50 -25.83
C ASN A 206 -9.16 14.58 -24.49
N GLY A 207 -8.89 13.46 -23.82
CA GLY A 207 -8.04 13.37 -22.62
C GLY A 207 -6.56 13.52 -22.96
N LYS A 208 -5.75 13.84 -21.95
CA LYS A 208 -4.30 13.78 -22.09
C LYS A 208 -3.89 12.32 -22.33
N LYS A 209 -2.96 12.11 -23.25
CA LYS A 209 -2.46 10.78 -23.63
C LYS A 209 -0.95 10.78 -23.62
N VAL A 210 -0.36 10.07 -22.69
CA VAL A 210 1.09 9.97 -22.53
C VAL A 210 1.49 8.51 -22.36
N ALA A 211 2.48 8.07 -23.15
CA ALA A 211 3.19 6.83 -22.93
C ALA A 211 4.58 7.12 -22.33
N THR A 212 5.16 6.14 -21.65
CA THR A 212 6.53 6.19 -21.15
C THR A 212 7.36 5.16 -21.89
N VAL A 213 8.54 5.55 -22.43
CA VAL A 213 9.49 4.60 -23.01
C VAL A 213 10.73 4.50 -22.10
N VAL A 214 11.11 3.28 -21.74
CA VAL A 214 12.33 2.98 -20.99
C VAL A 214 13.51 2.85 -21.95
N LEU A 215 14.58 3.57 -21.65
CA LEU A 215 15.79 3.66 -22.46
C LEU A 215 17.02 3.26 -21.64
N SER A 216 18.18 3.22 -22.31
CA SER A 216 19.45 2.98 -21.63
C SER A 216 19.99 4.25 -20.96
N ASP A 217 20.85 4.08 -19.98
CA ASP A 217 21.58 5.18 -19.34
C ASP A 217 22.32 6.04 -20.39
N GLY A 218 22.16 7.35 -20.26
CA GLY A 218 22.80 8.34 -21.15
C GLY A 218 22.23 8.43 -22.55
N ASP A 219 21.15 7.72 -22.87
CA ASP A 219 20.48 7.78 -24.17
C ASP A 219 19.62 9.05 -24.26
N THR A 220 20.10 10.02 -25.00
CA THR A 220 19.41 11.30 -25.28
C THR A 220 18.95 11.43 -26.73
N GLN A 221 18.87 10.33 -27.45
CA GLN A 221 18.42 10.35 -28.83
C GLN A 221 16.93 10.67 -28.93
N LYS A 222 16.56 11.32 -30.01
CA LYS A 222 15.16 11.47 -30.42
C LYS A 222 14.78 10.26 -31.26
N TYR A 223 13.67 9.64 -30.89
CA TYR A 223 13.14 8.48 -31.59
C TYR A 223 11.84 8.81 -32.30
N ASP A 224 11.72 8.39 -33.54
CA ASP A 224 10.43 8.40 -34.22
C ASP A 224 9.54 7.31 -33.57
N TYR A 225 8.27 7.65 -33.39
CA TYR A 225 7.27 6.70 -32.91
C TYR A 225 6.09 6.63 -33.86
N GLU A 226 5.43 5.48 -33.86
CA GLU A 226 4.24 5.21 -34.66
C GLU A 226 3.15 4.61 -33.77
N ILE A 227 1.90 5.09 -33.95
CA ILE A 227 0.71 4.40 -33.44
C ILE A 227 0.10 3.64 -34.60
N LYS A 228 -0.14 2.34 -34.38
CA LYS A 228 -0.72 1.41 -35.36
C LYS A 228 -2.09 0.96 -34.87
N ASP A 229 -3.03 0.80 -35.80
CA ASP A 229 -4.32 0.17 -35.53
C ASP A 229 -4.18 -1.36 -35.43
N ALA A 230 -5.24 -2.04 -35.05
CA ALA A 230 -5.30 -3.50 -34.90
C ALA A 230 -4.95 -4.28 -36.19
N SER A 231 -4.95 -3.62 -37.36
CA SER A 231 -4.50 -4.22 -38.63
C SER A 231 -2.99 -4.06 -38.86
N GLY A 232 -2.27 -3.34 -38.00
CA GLY A 232 -0.87 -3.01 -38.11
C GLY A 232 -0.57 -1.79 -38.99
N LYS A 233 -1.59 -1.04 -39.41
CA LYS A 233 -1.43 0.18 -40.20
C LYS A 233 -1.09 1.34 -39.30
N THR A 234 -0.03 2.10 -39.64
CA THR A 234 0.30 3.36 -38.98
C THR A 234 -0.80 4.40 -39.20
N VAL A 235 -1.36 4.91 -38.12
CA VAL A 235 -2.47 5.89 -38.08
C VAL A 235 -2.04 7.24 -37.50
N TYR A 236 -0.95 7.27 -36.73
CA TYR A 236 -0.36 8.47 -36.17
C TYR A 236 1.15 8.29 -36.03
N SER A 237 1.92 9.37 -36.06
CA SER A 237 3.38 9.32 -35.86
C SER A 237 3.88 10.64 -35.29
N GLY A 238 5.00 10.58 -34.61
CA GLY A 238 5.70 11.72 -34.05
C GLY A 238 7.15 11.37 -33.75
N THR A 239 7.81 12.28 -33.05
CA THR A 239 9.22 12.09 -32.63
C THR A 239 9.33 12.53 -31.15
N THR A 240 10.02 11.76 -30.31
CA THR A 240 10.30 12.13 -28.93
C THR A 240 11.17 13.39 -28.85
N ASP A 241 11.15 14.05 -27.71
CA ASP A 241 11.92 15.29 -27.51
C ASP A 241 13.42 15.07 -27.21
N GLY A 242 13.81 13.81 -26.92
CA GLY A 242 15.16 13.43 -26.53
C GLY A 242 15.51 13.80 -25.08
N ASN A 243 14.52 14.18 -24.29
CA ASN A 243 14.70 14.52 -22.88
C ASN A 243 14.59 13.26 -22.02
N THR A 244 15.68 12.53 -21.88
CA THR A 244 15.72 11.33 -21.03
C THR A 244 15.98 11.74 -19.59
N GLN A 245 15.12 11.27 -18.70
CA GLN A 245 15.19 11.51 -17.26
C GLN A 245 15.37 10.20 -16.51
N TYR A 246 16.17 10.24 -15.45
CA TYR A 246 16.33 9.12 -14.52
C TYR A 246 15.33 9.25 -13.36
N ASP A 247 14.46 8.29 -13.21
CA ASP A 247 13.53 8.20 -12.09
C ASP A 247 14.22 7.59 -10.86
N LYS A 248 14.97 8.41 -10.15
CA LYS A 248 15.79 7.98 -9.02
C LYS A 248 14.96 7.45 -7.84
N SER A 249 13.81 8.05 -7.57
CA SER A 249 13.02 7.76 -6.36
C SER A 249 11.92 6.73 -6.56
N GLY A 250 11.58 6.38 -7.80
CA GLY A 250 10.48 5.47 -8.12
C GLY A 250 10.93 4.18 -8.77
N ALA A 251 11.15 4.21 -10.07
CA ALA A 251 11.39 3.02 -10.88
C ALA A 251 12.86 2.69 -11.15
N TRP A 252 13.78 3.61 -10.93
CA TRP A 252 15.20 3.56 -11.31
C TRP A 252 15.40 3.36 -12.82
N ASP A 253 14.46 3.82 -13.61
CA ASP A 253 14.50 3.74 -15.07
C ASP A 253 14.94 5.07 -15.70
N TYR A 254 15.60 5.00 -16.84
CA TYR A 254 15.83 6.13 -17.73
C TYR A 254 14.69 6.20 -18.73
N THR A 255 13.93 7.28 -18.75
CA THR A 255 12.68 7.35 -19.50
C THR A 255 12.57 8.61 -20.36
N GLN A 256 11.85 8.49 -21.48
CA GLN A 256 11.27 9.62 -22.21
C GLN A 256 9.74 9.50 -22.20
N GLN A 257 9.05 10.63 -22.16
CA GLN A 257 7.59 10.67 -22.27
C GLN A 257 7.20 10.94 -23.74
N ILE A 258 6.15 10.29 -24.18
CA ILE A 258 5.59 10.40 -25.52
C ILE A 258 4.17 10.95 -25.38
N ASP A 259 4.01 12.24 -25.65
CA ASP A 259 2.70 12.90 -25.66
C ASP A 259 2.07 12.73 -27.05
N PHE A 260 0.95 12.03 -27.10
CA PHE A 260 0.14 11.85 -28.32
C PHE A 260 -1.31 12.34 -28.12
N THR A 261 -1.49 13.33 -27.27
CA THR A 261 -2.80 13.93 -26.92
C THR A 261 -3.57 14.36 -28.17
N ASP A 262 -2.89 14.82 -29.21
CA ASP A 262 -3.50 15.25 -30.49
C ASP A 262 -4.10 14.09 -31.31
N PHE A 263 -3.79 12.83 -30.97
CA PHE A 263 -4.41 11.67 -31.61
C PHE A 263 -5.76 11.35 -30.96
N THR A 264 -6.86 11.77 -31.59
CA THR A 264 -8.23 11.73 -31.03
C THR A 264 -9.15 10.68 -31.68
N THR A 265 -8.62 9.88 -32.60
CA THR A 265 -9.44 8.92 -33.36
C THR A 265 -9.86 7.75 -32.45
N GLU A 266 -11.15 7.57 -32.26
CA GLU A 266 -11.67 6.41 -31.51
C GLU A 266 -11.37 5.10 -32.28
N GLY A 267 -11.02 4.07 -31.52
CA GLY A 267 -10.72 2.73 -32.05
C GLY A 267 -10.17 1.81 -30.95
N LYS A 268 -10.02 0.53 -31.30
CA LYS A 268 -9.60 -0.52 -30.38
C LYS A 268 -8.29 -1.17 -30.81
N GLY A 269 -7.50 -1.60 -29.82
CA GLY A 269 -6.29 -2.38 -30.01
C GLY A 269 -5.18 -1.59 -30.71
N TYR A 270 -5.04 -0.30 -30.43
CA TYR A 270 -3.89 0.48 -30.86
C TYR A 270 -2.62 0.02 -30.15
N THR A 271 -1.48 0.09 -30.85
CA THR A 271 -0.16 -0.14 -30.26
C THR A 271 0.77 1.01 -30.61
N LEU A 272 1.69 1.36 -29.70
CA LEU A 272 2.71 2.37 -29.89
C LEU A 272 4.07 1.71 -30.05
N THR A 273 4.75 1.99 -31.17
CA THR A 273 6.11 1.48 -31.45
C THR A 273 7.12 2.62 -31.42
N VAL A 274 8.20 2.48 -30.65
CA VAL A 274 9.27 3.47 -30.49
C VAL A 274 10.56 2.78 -30.08
N ALA A 275 11.71 3.25 -30.54
CA ALA A 275 13.03 2.71 -30.17
C ALA A 275 13.13 1.17 -30.34
N GLY A 276 12.44 0.59 -31.31
CA GLY A 276 12.41 -0.85 -31.54
C GLY A 276 11.54 -1.67 -30.58
N LYS A 277 10.81 -1.02 -29.66
CA LYS A 277 9.90 -1.62 -28.70
C LYS A 277 8.45 -1.33 -29.09
N THR A 278 7.51 -2.15 -28.63
CA THR A 278 6.07 -1.98 -28.93
C THR A 278 5.26 -2.21 -27.65
N SER A 279 4.37 -1.29 -27.34
CA SER A 279 3.50 -1.35 -26.16
C SER A 279 2.51 -2.53 -26.22
N LEU A 280 1.93 -2.85 -25.08
CA LEU A 280 0.67 -3.57 -25.03
C LEU A 280 -0.44 -2.79 -25.77
N PRO A 281 -1.51 -3.46 -26.23
CA PRO A 281 -2.60 -2.78 -26.91
C PRO A 281 -3.39 -1.89 -25.96
N PHE A 282 -3.97 -0.81 -26.52
CA PHE A 282 -4.86 0.11 -25.82
C PHE A 282 -5.99 0.59 -26.72
N ASP A 283 -7.08 1.04 -26.12
CA ASP A 283 -8.22 1.62 -26.83
C ASP A 283 -8.20 3.15 -26.76
N ILE A 284 -8.90 3.80 -27.68
CA ILE A 284 -9.32 5.20 -27.55
C ILE A 284 -10.83 5.21 -27.64
N ASP A 285 -11.50 5.50 -26.52
CA ASP A 285 -12.96 5.46 -26.44
C ASP A 285 -13.46 6.55 -25.45
N LYS A 286 -14.52 7.25 -25.85
CA LYS A 286 -15.14 8.29 -24.99
C LYS A 286 -15.87 7.70 -23.79
N ASN A 287 -16.24 6.42 -23.82
CA ASN A 287 -16.88 5.70 -22.72
C ASN A 287 -15.93 4.64 -22.13
N LEU A 288 -14.64 4.96 -22.03
CA LEU A 288 -13.55 4.03 -21.78
C LEU A 288 -13.83 3.05 -20.64
N TYR A 289 -14.01 3.54 -19.42
CA TYR A 289 -14.23 2.69 -18.25
C TYR A 289 -15.69 2.24 -18.08
N GLU A 290 -16.63 2.87 -18.78
CA GLU A 290 -18.03 2.45 -18.81
C GLU A 290 -18.26 1.19 -19.65
N LYS A 291 -17.45 1.01 -20.73
CA LYS A 291 -17.68 -0.03 -21.75
C LYS A 291 -16.51 -0.96 -22.03
N TYR A 292 -15.47 -0.91 -21.24
CA TYR A 292 -14.33 -1.83 -21.40
C TYR A 292 -14.74 -3.29 -21.16
N ASN A 293 -15.48 -3.53 -20.09
CA ASN A 293 -16.08 -4.81 -19.75
C ASN A 293 -17.62 -4.78 -19.98
N GLU A 294 -18.31 -5.88 -19.62
CA GLU A 294 -19.77 -5.95 -19.72
C GLU A 294 -20.50 -4.90 -18.88
N LYS A 295 -19.92 -4.54 -17.72
CA LYS A 295 -20.41 -3.48 -16.84
C LYS A 295 -19.35 -2.43 -16.67
N SER A 296 -19.76 -1.24 -16.24
CA SER A 296 -18.83 -0.14 -15.96
C SER A 296 -17.85 -0.48 -14.82
N MET A 297 -16.69 0.18 -14.81
CA MET A 297 -15.74 0.09 -13.70
C MET A 297 -16.40 0.50 -12.38
N LEU A 298 -17.24 1.54 -12.39
CA LEU A 298 -17.99 1.97 -11.22
C LEU A 298 -18.85 0.82 -10.66
N THR A 299 -19.58 0.11 -11.53
CA THR A 299 -20.42 -1.03 -11.12
C THR A 299 -19.60 -2.13 -10.49
N TYR A 300 -18.48 -2.50 -11.10
CA TYR A 300 -17.60 -3.54 -10.56
C TYR A 300 -16.90 -3.12 -9.27
N ALA A 301 -16.47 -1.87 -9.17
CA ALA A 301 -15.84 -1.36 -7.94
C ALA A 301 -16.86 -1.30 -6.78
N LEU A 302 -18.10 -0.90 -7.01
CA LEU A 302 -19.15 -0.94 -6.00
C LEU A 302 -19.51 -2.36 -5.56
N ASN A 303 -19.43 -3.34 -6.47
CA ASN A 303 -19.63 -4.75 -6.14
C ASN A 303 -18.61 -5.28 -5.11
N TYR A 304 -17.45 -4.65 -4.98
CA TYR A 304 -16.47 -4.99 -3.94
C TYR A 304 -17.12 -4.96 -2.55
N PHE A 305 -17.90 -3.94 -2.24
CA PHE A 305 -18.57 -3.78 -0.95
C PHE A 305 -19.62 -4.86 -0.72
N TYR A 306 -20.49 -5.12 -1.69
CA TYR A 306 -21.45 -6.21 -1.61
C TYR A 306 -20.78 -7.57 -1.36
N GLN A 307 -19.67 -7.85 -2.04
CA GLN A 307 -18.94 -9.10 -1.87
C GLN A 307 -18.23 -9.22 -0.52
N ASN A 308 -17.97 -8.10 0.15
CA ASN A 308 -17.35 -8.06 1.49
C ASN A 308 -18.36 -7.91 2.64
N ARG A 309 -19.65 -7.90 2.38
CA ARG A 309 -20.66 -7.90 3.45
C ARG A 309 -20.47 -9.12 4.35
N ALA A 310 -20.45 -8.92 5.66
CA ALA A 310 -20.38 -9.99 6.67
C ALA A 310 -21.76 -10.66 6.84
N MET A 311 -22.30 -11.19 5.74
CA MET A 311 -23.57 -11.90 5.62
C MET A 311 -23.58 -12.77 4.38
N ASP A 312 -24.65 -13.51 4.15
CA ASP A 312 -24.83 -14.29 2.92
C ASP A 312 -24.76 -13.37 1.69
N THR A 313 -23.99 -13.76 0.71
CA THR A 313 -23.94 -13.14 -0.61
C THR A 313 -24.44 -14.09 -1.67
N ASP A 314 -25.08 -13.59 -2.72
CA ASP A 314 -25.65 -14.39 -3.79
C ASP A 314 -25.04 -13.96 -5.14
N ASP A 315 -24.50 -14.91 -5.88
CA ASP A 315 -23.87 -14.72 -7.18
C ASP A 315 -24.79 -14.11 -8.24
N GLN A 316 -26.09 -14.27 -8.09
CA GLN A 316 -27.06 -13.71 -9.04
C GLN A 316 -26.97 -12.18 -9.17
N TYR A 317 -26.44 -11.49 -8.13
CA TYR A 317 -26.37 -10.04 -8.13
C TYR A 317 -25.21 -9.53 -8.97
N ILE A 318 -24.00 -9.92 -8.73
CA ILE A 318 -22.89 -9.71 -9.69
C ILE A 318 -21.90 -10.85 -9.53
N PRO A 319 -21.98 -11.86 -10.37
CA PRO A 319 -21.04 -12.96 -10.34
C PRO A 319 -19.62 -12.46 -10.67
N SER A 320 -18.62 -13.11 -10.09
CA SER A 320 -17.24 -12.87 -10.49
C SER A 320 -17.03 -13.41 -11.91
N PRO A 321 -16.83 -12.57 -12.92
CA PRO A 321 -16.60 -13.03 -14.27
C PRO A 321 -15.17 -13.46 -14.53
N GLN A 322 -14.27 -13.24 -13.56
CA GLN A 322 -12.86 -13.52 -13.74
C GLN A 322 -12.64 -15.03 -13.88
N THR A 323 -12.21 -15.43 -15.05
CA THR A 323 -11.83 -16.80 -15.33
C THR A 323 -10.32 -16.89 -15.37
N VAL A 324 -9.76 -17.77 -14.53
CA VAL A 324 -8.39 -18.21 -14.66
C VAL A 324 -8.46 -19.66 -15.16
N ASP A 325 -7.70 -20.04 -16.15
CA ASP A 325 -7.69 -21.38 -16.76
C ASP A 325 -9.00 -21.82 -17.41
N GLY A 326 -9.87 -20.89 -17.82
CA GLY A 326 -11.13 -21.21 -18.48
C GLY A 326 -12.20 -21.82 -17.56
N SER A 327 -11.98 -21.83 -16.25
CA SER A 327 -12.95 -22.26 -15.26
C SER A 327 -13.51 -21.06 -14.50
N SER A 328 -14.77 -20.70 -14.75
CA SER A 328 -15.48 -19.76 -13.89
C SER A 328 -16.22 -20.54 -12.81
N LYS A 329 -15.88 -20.31 -11.56
CA LYS A 329 -16.75 -20.69 -10.45
C LYS A 329 -17.21 -19.42 -9.77
N THR A 330 -18.49 -19.18 -9.86
CA THR A 330 -19.21 -18.23 -9.05
C THR A 330 -19.73 -18.98 -7.83
N LEU A 331 -19.22 -18.64 -6.67
CA LEU A 331 -19.63 -19.25 -5.42
C LEU A 331 -20.18 -18.16 -4.53
N GLY A 332 -21.50 -18.13 -4.34
CA GLY A 332 -22.12 -17.33 -3.29
C GLY A 332 -21.66 -17.80 -1.92
N ARG A 333 -21.44 -16.87 -1.03
CA ARG A 333 -20.99 -17.13 0.34
C ARG A 333 -22.20 -17.28 1.27
N LYS A 334 -22.20 -18.28 2.13
CA LYS A 334 -23.28 -18.61 3.06
C LYS A 334 -22.83 -18.49 4.52
N ASP A 335 -22.58 -17.28 4.95
CA ASP A 335 -22.07 -16.97 6.28
C ASP A 335 -23.13 -17.25 7.37
N SER A 336 -24.40 -17.00 7.10
CA SER A 336 -25.48 -17.18 8.07
C SER A 336 -25.69 -18.65 8.48
N ASN A 337 -25.26 -19.60 7.66
CA ASN A 337 -25.32 -21.02 8.00
C ASN A 337 -24.28 -21.42 9.05
N HIS A 338 -23.17 -20.66 9.12
CA HIS A 338 -22.05 -20.95 10.01
C HIS A 338 -22.07 -20.07 11.26
N TRP A 339 -22.58 -18.85 11.13
CA TRP A 339 -22.64 -17.89 12.24
C TRP A 339 -23.87 -16.97 12.18
N PRO A 340 -25.08 -17.52 12.39
CA PRO A 340 -26.33 -16.77 12.22
C PRO A 340 -26.47 -15.55 13.15
N ASN A 341 -25.69 -15.49 14.24
CA ASN A 341 -25.67 -14.40 15.21
C ASN A 341 -24.21 -14.06 15.48
N ASP A 342 -23.53 -13.38 14.57
CA ASP A 342 -22.13 -13.01 14.72
C ASP A 342 -21.92 -12.29 16.08
N THR A 343 -21.42 -13.04 17.06
CA THR A 343 -21.25 -12.62 18.43
C THR A 343 -19.79 -12.59 18.78
N ALA A 344 -19.28 -11.42 19.19
CA ALA A 344 -17.90 -11.27 19.60
C ALA A 344 -17.78 -11.01 21.10
N TYR A 345 -16.78 -11.62 21.72
CA TYR A 345 -16.48 -11.44 23.14
C TYR A 345 -15.72 -10.16 23.39
N ILE A 346 -16.12 -9.42 24.42
CA ILE A 346 -15.47 -8.17 24.79
C ILE A 346 -14.10 -8.46 25.40
N ALA A 347 -13.05 -8.03 24.73
CA ALA A 347 -11.70 -8.00 25.27
C ALA A 347 -11.50 -6.68 25.99
N ASP A 348 -11.57 -6.70 27.31
CA ASP A 348 -11.40 -5.52 28.17
C ASP A 348 -9.95 -5.02 28.25
N LYS A 349 -9.03 -5.74 27.64
CA LYS A 349 -7.61 -5.43 27.57
C LYS A 349 -7.07 -5.54 26.15
N TRP A 350 -6.05 -4.78 25.91
CA TRP A 350 -5.20 -4.93 24.74
C TRP A 350 -4.15 -6.01 25.03
N VAL A 351 -4.21 -7.13 24.33
CA VAL A 351 -3.30 -8.26 24.52
C VAL A 351 -2.54 -8.49 23.22
N TYR A 352 -1.25 -8.41 23.28
CA TYR A 352 -0.39 -8.59 22.13
C TYR A 352 -0.42 -10.01 21.55
N ILE A 353 -0.33 -10.99 22.44
CA ILE A 353 -0.26 -12.40 22.06
C ILE A 353 -1.22 -13.22 22.91
N TYR A 354 -2.10 -13.97 22.24
CA TYR A 354 -2.86 -15.03 22.87
C TYR A 354 -2.12 -16.35 22.77
N THR A 355 -1.62 -16.88 23.87
CA THR A 355 -0.99 -18.18 23.93
C THR A 355 -2.00 -19.32 23.95
N SER A 356 -3.25 -19.01 24.29
CA SER A 356 -4.39 -19.92 24.29
C SER A 356 -5.65 -19.17 23.92
N LYS A 357 -6.72 -19.89 23.58
CA LYS A 357 -8.04 -19.28 23.36
C LYS A 357 -8.44 -18.42 24.55
N PRO A 358 -8.75 -17.13 24.36
CA PRO A 358 -9.22 -16.27 25.44
C PRO A 358 -10.56 -16.77 26.02
N SER A 359 -10.80 -16.51 27.28
CA SER A 359 -12.07 -16.82 27.94
C SER A 359 -12.65 -15.52 28.49
N TYR A 360 -13.71 -15.03 27.88
CA TYR A 360 -14.42 -13.84 28.27
C TYR A 360 -15.88 -14.20 28.60
N SER A 361 -16.48 -13.44 29.50
CA SER A 361 -17.86 -13.69 29.97
C SER A 361 -18.90 -12.81 29.28
N GLN A 362 -18.51 -11.72 28.67
CA GLN A 362 -19.42 -10.77 28.05
C GLN A 362 -19.18 -10.75 26.52
N SER A 363 -20.26 -10.63 25.76
CA SER A 363 -20.26 -10.57 24.32
C SER A 363 -21.32 -9.60 23.83
N ILE A 364 -21.14 -9.11 22.63
CA ILE A 364 -22.09 -8.27 21.90
C ILE A 364 -22.36 -8.85 20.52
N ASP A 365 -23.52 -8.50 19.96
CA ASP A 365 -23.83 -8.73 18.55
C ASP A 365 -22.96 -7.81 17.69
N VAL A 366 -22.22 -8.40 16.76
CA VAL A 366 -21.38 -7.70 15.75
C VAL A 366 -21.76 -8.10 14.33
N SER A 367 -22.95 -8.65 14.13
CA SER A 367 -23.42 -9.07 12.79
C SER A 367 -23.57 -7.89 11.84
N GLY A 368 -23.44 -8.15 10.53
CA GLY A 368 -23.43 -7.15 9.48
C GLY A 368 -22.08 -6.44 9.36
N GLY A 369 -22.06 -5.37 8.61
CA GLY A 369 -20.86 -4.64 8.26
C GLY A 369 -20.07 -5.29 7.11
N TRP A 370 -18.94 -4.68 6.74
CA TRP A 370 -18.03 -5.18 5.73
C TRP A 370 -16.80 -5.83 6.37
N PHE A 371 -16.36 -6.94 5.78
CA PHE A 371 -14.99 -7.38 6.01
C PHE A 371 -14.03 -6.36 5.39
N ASP A 372 -12.96 -6.07 6.11
CA ASP A 372 -12.07 -4.97 5.81
C ASP A 372 -11.24 -5.18 4.55
N ALA A 373 -10.46 -6.26 4.57
CA ALA A 373 -9.41 -6.52 3.61
C ALA A 373 -9.34 -8.00 3.22
N GLY A 374 -8.14 -8.54 3.10
CA GLY A 374 -7.93 -9.98 2.92
C GLY A 374 -8.33 -10.82 4.13
N ASP A 375 -8.53 -10.22 5.30
CA ASP A 375 -9.01 -10.88 6.53
C ASP A 375 -10.52 -10.70 6.73
N TYR A 376 -11.05 -11.29 7.81
CA TYR A 376 -12.45 -11.18 8.19
C TYR A 376 -12.67 -10.24 9.39
N GLY A 377 -11.73 -9.32 9.61
CA GLY A 377 -11.88 -8.25 10.59
C GLY A 377 -12.84 -7.17 10.11
N LYS A 378 -13.45 -6.47 11.05
CA LYS A 378 -14.30 -5.29 10.84
C LYS A 378 -13.80 -4.18 11.75
N TYR A 379 -13.39 -3.07 11.14
CA TYR A 379 -12.66 -2.01 11.81
C TYR A 379 -13.42 -0.69 11.67
N VAL A 380 -13.79 -0.08 12.79
CA VAL A 380 -14.61 1.14 12.74
C VAL A 380 -13.86 2.31 12.13
N VAL A 381 -12.54 2.40 12.34
CA VAL A 381 -11.72 3.47 11.75
C VAL A 381 -11.71 3.34 10.22
N ASN A 382 -11.38 2.15 9.71
CA ASN A 382 -11.29 1.92 8.28
C ASN A 382 -12.67 1.93 7.59
N GLY A 383 -13.68 1.36 8.25
CA GLY A 383 -15.08 1.46 7.82
C GLY A 383 -15.57 2.90 7.78
N GLY A 384 -15.16 3.74 8.74
CA GLY A 384 -15.54 5.15 8.82
C GLY A 384 -15.11 5.97 7.62
N ILE A 385 -13.83 5.90 7.24
CA ILE A 385 -13.35 6.62 6.04
C ILE A 385 -13.92 6.03 4.75
N SER A 386 -14.17 4.72 4.71
CA SER A 386 -14.81 4.07 3.54
C SER A 386 -16.26 4.53 3.37
N LEU A 387 -17.03 4.59 4.45
CA LEU A 387 -18.37 5.16 4.49
C LEU A 387 -18.37 6.61 4.03
N TRP A 388 -17.47 7.42 4.60
CA TRP A 388 -17.35 8.82 4.19
C TRP A 388 -17.12 8.94 2.69
N THR A 389 -16.20 8.17 2.15
CA THR A 389 -15.84 8.24 0.74
C THR A 389 -17.02 7.91 -0.18
N LEU A 390 -17.75 6.81 0.12
CA LEU A 390 -18.93 6.41 -0.67
C LEU A 390 -20.07 7.43 -0.53
N MET A 391 -20.34 7.90 0.67
CA MET A 391 -21.37 8.91 0.91
C MET A 391 -20.96 10.27 0.31
N ASN A 392 -19.69 10.67 0.35
CA ASN A 392 -19.17 11.87 -0.30
C ASN A 392 -19.23 11.78 -1.83
N MET A 393 -19.01 10.60 -2.42
CA MET A 393 -19.26 10.35 -3.84
C MET A 393 -20.72 10.66 -4.21
N TYR A 394 -21.65 10.22 -3.38
CA TYR A 394 -23.08 10.54 -3.59
C TYR A 394 -23.38 12.02 -3.41
N GLU A 395 -22.81 12.69 -2.39
CA GLU A 395 -22.93 14.14 -2.18
C GLU A 395 -22.35 14.95 -3.33
N ARG A 396 -21.15 14.58 -3.81
CA ARG A 396 -20.56 15.18 -5.01
C ARG A 396 -21.50 15.01 -6.21
N SER A 397 -22.08 13.83 -6.38
CA SER A 397 -23.02 13.56 -7.48
C SER A 397 -24.30 14.43 -7.37
N LYS A 398 -24.78 14.70 -6.14
CA LYS A 398 -25.86 15.68 -5.91
C LYS A 398 -25.41 17.09 -6.27
N MET A 399 -24.22 17.51 -5.86
CA MET A 399 -23.66 18.83 -6.14
C MET A 399 -23.58 19.12 -7.65
N VAL A 400 -23.20 18.11 -8.46
CA VAL A 400 -23.10 18.26 -9.92
C VAL A 400 -24.36 17.82 -10.69
N GLY A 401 -25.44 17.46 -10.00
CA GLY A 401 -26.72 17.06 -10.62
C GLY A 401 -26.70 15.71 -11.32
N LYS A 402 -25.91 14.75 -10.84
CA LYS A 402 -25.72 13.41 -11.40
C LYS A 402 -26.09 12.27 -10.44
N ALA A 403 -26.80 12.56 -9.36
CA ALA A 403 -27.12 11.60 -8.31
C ALA A 403 -28.07 10.48 -8.73
N ASP A 404 -28.86 10.67 -9.78
CA ASP A 404 -29.87 9.70 -10.24
C ASP A 404 -29.28 8.32 -10.56
N LYS A 405 -27.99 8.25 -10.95
CA LYS A 405 -27.32 6.98 -11.23
C LYS A 405 -27.18 6.07 -9.99
N PHE A 406 -27.31 6.61 -8.79
CA PHE A 406 -27.26 5.89 -7.52
C PHE A 406 -28.65 5.67 -6.89
N GLY A 407 -29.72 6.06 -7.59
CA GLY A 407 -31.09 5.93 -7.10
C GLY A 407 -31.52 4.48 -6.87
N ASP A 408 -32.68 4.29 -6.27
CA ASP A 408 -33.31 2.98 -6.02
C ASP A 408 -33.52 2.22 -7.35
N ASP A 409 -33.09 0.96 -7.43
CA ASP A 409 -33.06 0.14 -8.65
C ASP A 409 -32.18 0.75 -9.74
N SER A 410 -31.04 1.29 -9.37
CA SER A 410 -30.13 2.00 -10.28
C SER A 410 -29.41 1.08 -11.24
N SER A 411 -28.86 1.66 -12.32
CA SER A 411 -28.10 0.91 -13.32
C SER A 411 -26.67 0.59 -12.88
N VAL A 412 -26.14 1.28 -11.86
CA VAL A 412 -24.72 1.13 -11.42
C VAL A 412 -24.55 0.17 -10.27
N MET A 413 -25.63 -0.16 -9.55
CA MET A 413 -25.59 -1.13 -8.45
C MET A 413 -26.56 -2.27 -8.68
N THR A 414 -26.17 -3.46 -8.28
CA THR A 414 -27.03 -4.65 -8.33
C THR A 414 -26.95 -5.32 -6.97
N ILE A 415 -27.87 -4.97 -6.07
CA ILE A 415 -27.95 -5.45 -4.69
C ILE A 415 -29.34 -5.98 -4.36
N PRO A 416 -29.52 -6.77 -3.30
CA PRO A 416 -30.84 -7.29 -2.91
C PRO A 416 -31.84 -6.20 -2.53
N GLU A 417 -31.35 -5.11 -1.93
CA GLU A 417 -32.13 -3.99 -1.41
C GLU A 417 -32.49 -3.01 -2.52
N ASN A 418 -33.30 -3.41 -3.47
CA ASN A 418 -33.79 -2.55 -4.54
C ASN A 418 -35.30 -2.41 -4.47
N LYS A 419 -35.83 -1.33 -5.04
CA LYS A 419 -37.26 -0.98 -5.06
C LYS A 419 -37.88 -0.80 -3.68
N ASN A 420 -37.10 -0.28 -2.77
CA ASN A 420 -37.51 -0.01 -1.38
C ASN A 420 -37.71 1.49 -1.09
N GLY A 421 -37.42 2.37 -2.04
CA GLY A 421 -37.55 3.82 -1.94
C GLY A 421 -36.30 4.51 -1.38
N ILE A 422 -35.20 3.76 -1.17
CA ILE A 422 -33.90 4.28 -0.71
C ILE A 422 -32.92 4.16 -1.89
N PRO A 423 -32.04 5.13 -2.14
CA PRO A 423 -30.97 4.99 -3.12
C PRO A 423 -30.06 3.80 -2.78
N ASP A 424 -29.76 2.95 -3.79
CA ASP A 424 -28.97 1.73 -3.60
C ASP A 424 -27.62 1.96 -2.91
N ILE A 425 -26.97 3.10 -3.18
CA ILE A 425 -25.69 3.46 -2.50
C ILE A 425 -25.88 3.67 -0.98
N LEU A 426 -27.03 4.17 -0.57
CA LEU A 426 -27.33 4.36 0.84
C LEU A 426 -27.71 3.03 1.50
N ASP A 427 -28.37 2.11 0.79
CA ASP A 427 -28.62 0.76 1.26
C ASP A 427 -27.32 0.00 1.49
N GLU A 428 -26.33 0.13 0.60
CA GLU A 428 -25.01 -0.45 0.81
C GLU A 428 -24.31 0.14 2.04
N CYS A 429 -24.30 1.47 2.16
CA CYS A 429 -23.71 2.14 3.33
C CYS A 429 -24.42 1.76 4.64
N LYS A 430 -25.71 1.49 4.60
CA LYS A 430 -26.50 1.08 5.77
C LYS A 430 -25.99 -0.21 6.40
N ILE A 431 -25.43 -1.11 5.62
CA ILE A 431 -24.85 -2.38 6.10
C ILE A 431 -23.75 -2.11 7.14
N GLU A 432 -22.86 -1.18 6.86
CA GLU A 432 -21.76 -0.82 7.76
C GLU A 432 -22.23 0.10 8.91
N LEU A 433 -23.14 1.04 8.63
CA LEU A 433 -23.71 1.91 9.66
C LEU A 433 -24.47 1.13 10.72
N ASP A 434 -25.23 0.09 10.34
CA ASP A 434 -25.94 -0.79 11.28
C ASP A 434 -24.96 -1.61 12.15
N PHE A 435 -23.82 -2.01 11.60
CA PHE A 435 -22.75 -2.61 12.38
C PHE A 435 -22.15 -1.60 13.38
N PHE A 436 -21.88 -0.36 12.96
CA PHE A 436 -21.38 0.68 13.86
C PHE A 436 -22.31 0.96 15.03
N LEU A 437 -23.62 0.95 14.82
CA LEU A 437 -24.59 1.10 15.92
C LEU A 437 -24.42 0.02 16.99
N LYS A 438 -24.10 -1.22 16.62
CA LYS A 438 -23.86 -2.34 17.52
C LYS A 438 -22.54 -2.21 18.29
N MET A 439 -21.59 -1.46 17.75
CA MET A 439 -20.30 -1.21 18.37
C MET A 439 -20.34 -0.08 19.42
N ILE A 440 -21.47 0.61 19.61
CA ILE A 440 -21.61 1.67 20.62
C ILE A 440 -21.79 1.05 22.00
N ARG A 441 -20.86 1.33 22.90
CA ARG A 441 -20.98 1.01 24.32
C ARG A 441 -22.02 1.93 25.03
N ASP A 442 -22.54 1.53 26.18
CA ASP A 442 -23.60 2.26 26.92
C ASP A 442 -23.24 3.73 27.17
N ASP A 443 -21.98 4.04 27.44
CA ASP A 443 -21.49 5.40 27.70
C ASP A 443 -21.31 6.26 26.45
N GLY A 444 -21.54 5.70 25.25
CA GLY A 444 -21.43 6.37 23.96
C GLY A 444 -20.08 6.20 23.28
N MET A 445 -19.09 5.64 23.93
CA MET A 445 -17.82 5.28 23.27
C MET A 445 -18.01 4.09 22.36
N VAL A 446 -17.18 3.99 21.30
CA VAL A 446 -17.30 2.94 20.27
C VAL A 446 -16.11 1.97 20.36
N TYR A 447 -16.41 0.69 20.32
CA TYR A 447 -15.38 -0.35 20.26
C TYR A 447 -14.57 -0.22 18.95
N HIS A 448 -13.26 -0.45 19.07
CA HIS A 448 -12.33 -0.17 17.98
C HIS A 448 -12.53 -1.09 16.78
N LYS A 449 -12.67 -2.39 17.05
CA LYS A 449 -12.77 -3.42 16.01
C LYS A 449 -13.32 -4.73 16.54
N ALA A 450 -13.85 -5.55 15.63
CA ALA A 450 -14.25 -6.92 15.85
C ALA A 450 -13.50 -7.84 14.87
N HIS A 451 -12.80 -8.86 15.38
CA HIS A 451 -12.04 -9.78 14.54
C HIS A 451 -11.83 -11.14 15.22
N ASP A 452 -11.26 -12.09 14.50
CA ASP A 452 -10.90 -13.39 15.05
C ASP A 452 -9.78 -13.25 16.11
N TYR A 453 -9.80 -14.07 17.16
CA TYR A 453 -8.79 -13.97 18.21
C TYR A 453 -7.37 -14.33 17.73
N LYS A 454 -7.26 -14.97 16.57
CA LYS A 454 -6.02 -15.26 15.86
C LYS A 454 -6.24 -15.11 14.36
N TRP A 455 -5.18 -14.93 13.60
CA TRP A 455 -5.28 -14.86 12.14
C TRP A 455 -5.89 -16.14 11.56
N THR A 456 -6.92 -15.96 10.74
CA THR A 456 -7.48 -17.01 9.89
C THR A 456 -6.50 -17.33 8.77
N GLY A 457 -6.35 -18.61 8.39
CA GLY A 457 -5.55 -19.04 7.24
C GLY A 457 -6.14 -18.59 5.90
N LEU A 458 -5.36 -18.76 4.83
CA LEU A 458 -5.84 -18.60 3.47
C LEU A 458 -6.63 -19.82 3.01
N ALA A 459 -7.51 -19.60 2.03
CA ALA A 459 -8.48 -20.55 1.51
C ALA A 459 -9.41 -21.10 2.62
N VAL A 460 -9.88 -20.17 3.48
CA VAL A 460 -10.84 -20.47 4.54
C VAL A 460 -12.01 -19.49 4.43
N ALA A 461 -13.22 -20.00 4.41
CA ALA A 461 -14.43 -19.17 4.41
C ALA A 461 -14.63 -18.48 5.76
N PRO A 462 -15.37 -17.35 5.82
CA PRO A 462 -15.70 -16.71 7.09
C PRO A 462 -16.36 -17.70 8.04
N TYR A 463 -15.97 -17.66 9.33
CA TYR A 463 -16.52 -18.52 10.40
C TYR A 463 -16.31 -20.04 10.22
N ASP A 464 -15.55 -20.46 9.23
CA ASP A 464 -15.29 -21.87 8.95
C ASP A 464 -13.91 -22.32 9.46
N GLN A 465 -13.22 -21.48 10.17
CA GLN A 465 -11.91 -21.78 10.71
C GLN A 465 -11.98 -22.87 11.80
N ASN A 466 -11.18 -23.89 11.57
CA ASN A 466 -11.06 -25.00 12.48
C ASN A 466 -10.04 -24.70 13.58
N GLU A 467 -10.49 -24.61 14.84
CA GLU A 467 -9.61 -24.36 15.99
C GLU A 467 -8.67 -25.55 16.31
N ASN A 468 -9.02 -26.77 15.89
CA ASN A 468 -8.31 -27.99 16.25
C ASN A 468 -7.94 -28.88 15.08
N GLY A 469 -8.01 -28.41 13.84
CA GLY A 469 -7.66 -29.19 12.66
C GLY A 469 -8.63 -30.33 12.29
N LYS A 470 -9.81 -30.41 12.89
CA LYS A 470 -10.72 -31.57 12.68
C LYS A 470 -12.22 -31.30 12.65
N GLU A 471 -12.70 -30.14 12.97
CA GLU A 471 -14.13 -29.81 12.93
C GLU A 471 -14.33 -28.35 12.59
N ASN A 472 -15.22 -28.07 11.63
CA ASN A 472 -15.64 -26.72 11.27
C ASN A 472 -16.34 -26.06 12.47
N LYS A 473 -15.60 -25.28 13.22
CA LYS A 473 -16.12 -24.44 14.29
C LYS A 473 -15.69 -23.02 14.01
N ALA A 474 -16.65 -22.15 14.02
CA ALA A 474 -16.38 -20.72 13.90
C ALA A 474 -15.31 -20.31 14.91
N PRO A 475 -14.32 -19.52 14.51
CA PRO A 475 -13.32 -19.02 15.43
C PRO A 475 -13.99 -18.15 16.46
N MET A 476 -13.39 -18.06 17.64
CA MET A 476 -13.84 -17.10 18.64
C MET A 476 -13.58 -15.69 18.11
N ARG A 477 -14.65 -14.93 17.98
CA ARG A 477 -14.56 -13.50 17.64
C ARG A 477 -14.39 -12.67 18.92
N ILE A 478 -13.59 -11.62 18.83
CA ILE A 478 -13.35 -10.68 19.92
C ILE A 478 -13.57 -9.24 19.45
N VAL A 479 -14.02 -8.42 20.40
CA VAL A 479 -14.12 -6.98 20.24
C VAL A 479 -13.03 -6.32 21.07
N LYS A 480 -12.25 -5.46 20.46
CA LYS A 480 -11.20 -4.70 21.13
C LYS A 480 -11.78 -3.47 21.83
N PRO A 481 -11.12 -2.97 22.89
CA PRO A 481 -11.62 -1.86 23.68
C PRO A 481 -12.01 -0.62 22.86
N VAL A 482 -12.83 0.23 23.46
CA VAL A 482 -13.23 1.50 22.84
C VAL A 482 -12.04 2.45 22.68
N THR A 483 -12.06 3.26 21.59
CA THR A 483 -11.04 4.28 21.31
C THR A 483 -11.69 5.59 20.89
N TYR A 484 -10.93 6.69 20.96
CA TYR A 484 -11.38 7.98 20.46
C TYR A 484 -11.47 7.95 18.93
N ALA A 485 -10.48 7.39 18.23
CA ALA A 485 -10.49 7.27 16.78
C ALA A 485 -11.76 6.57 16.29
N ALA A 486 -12.09 5.37 16.78
CA ALA A 486 -13.31 4.67 16.39
C ALA A 486 -14.59 5.45 16.77
N THR A 487 -14.61 6.09 17.94
CA THR A 487 -15.78 6.84 18.40
C THR A 487 -16.06 8.06 17.50
N LEU A 488 -15.03 8.78 17.09
CA LEU A 488 -15.15 9.97 16.24
C LEU A 488 -15.40 9.62 14.77
N ASN A 489 -14.76 8.57 14.25
CA ASN A 489 -15.06 8.03 12.93
C ASN A 489 -16.54 7.63 12.83
N ALA A 490 -17.06 6.91 13.82
CA ALA A 490 -18.49 6.55 13.88
C ALA A 490 -19.39 7.80 13.97
N SER A 491 -19.01 8.79 14.79
CA SER A 491 -19.77 10.05 14.92
C SER A 491 -19.88 10.78 13.56
N ALA A 492 -18.77 10.91 12.85
CA ALA A 492 -18.74 11.56 11.55
C ALA A 492 -19.60 10.80 10.52
N ALA A 493 -19.43 9.49 10.42
CA ALA A 493 -20.21 8.65 9.51
C ALA A 493 -21.73 8.71 9.80
N PHE A 494 -22.12 8.67 11.08
CA PHE A 494 -23.52 8.81 11.47
C PHE A 494 -24.08 10.19 11.14
N ALA A 495 -23.31 11.26 11.35
CA ALA A 495 -23.75 12.60 11.01
C ALA A 495 -23.96 12.78 9.50
N GLN A 496 -23.05 12.26 8.69
CA GLN A 496 -23.17 12.26 7.24
C GLN A 496 -24.40 11.46 6.78
N ALA A 497 -24.58 10.24 7.32
CA ALA A 497 -25.71 9.38 7.02
C ALA A 497 -27.04 10.05 7.40
N ALA A 498 -27.11 10.72 8.55
CA ALA A 498 -28.32 11.39 9.01
C ALA A 498 -28.89 12.38 7.99
N ARG A 499 -28.04 13.21 7.36
CA ARG A 499 -28.51 14.16 6.34
C ARG A 499 -28.88 13.49 5.01
N LEU A 500 -28.20 12.39 4.66
CA LEU A 500 -28.45 11.70 3.39
C LEU A 500 -29.71 10.83 3.42
N PHE A 501 -30.02 10.20 4.55
CA PHE A 501 -31.25 9.40 4.72
C PHE A 501 -32.51 10.23 5.00
N LYS A 502 -32.37 11.51 5.31
CA LYS A 502 -33.45 12.36 5.81
C LYS A 502 -34.71 12.36 4.94
N ASP A 503 -34.52 12.36 3.63
CA ASP A 503 -35.62 12.43 2.65
C ASP A 503 -36.18 11.04 2.29
N TYR A 504 -35.52 9.95 2.69
CA TYR A 504 -35.89 8.58 2.33
C TYR A 504 -36.39 7.79 3.56
N ASP A 505 -35.66 7.86 4.70
CA ASP A 505 -36.02 7.24 5.97
C ASP A 505 -35.74 8.20 7.13
N ALA A 506 -36.71 9.04 7.44
CA ALA A 506 -36.59 10.05 8.50
C ALA A 506 -36.38 9.42 9.91
N ALA A 507 -36.85 8.20 10.13
CA ALA A 507 -36.66 7.51 11.41
C ALA A 507 -35.21 7.01 11.54
N TYR A 508 -34.67 6.44 10.48
CA TYR A 508 -33.28 6.04 10.43
C TYR A 508 -32.35 7.25 10.50
N ALA A 509 -32.63 8.31 9.75
CA ALA A 509 -31.89 9.57 9.79
C ALA A 509 -31.83 10.13 11.24
N LYS A 510 -32.95 10.10 11.97
CA LYS A 510 -32.97 10.54 13.37
C LYS A 510 -32.14 9.64 14.28
N THR A 511 -32.15 8.33 14.04
CA THR A 511 -31.28 7.38 14.77
C THR A 511 -29.80 7.69 14.55
N MET A 512 -29.42 8.00 13.29
CA MET A 512 -28.06 8.38 12.94
C MET A 512 -27.65 9.70 13.60
N GLU A 513 -28.51 10.72 13.55
CA GLU A 513 -28.25 12.02 14.19
C GLU A 513 -28.04 11.88 15.71
N ASP A 514 -28.92 11.11 16.37
CA ASP A 514 -28.81 10.88 17.82
C ASP A 514 -27.53 10.09 18.19
N ALA A 515 -27.16 9.11 17.37
CA ALA A 515 -25.92 8.35 17.53
C ALA A 515 -24.70 9.26 17.31
N ALA A 516 -24.68 10.10 16.29
CA ALA A 516 -23.61 11.04 16.02
C ALA A 516 -23.36 11.98 17.21
N ILE A 517 -24.43 12.62 17.70
CA ILE A 517 -24.36 13.55 18.84
C ILE A 517 -23.90 12.83 20.09
N LYS A 518 -24.42 11.62 20.36
CA LYS A 518 -24.07 10.82 21.54
C LYS A 518 -22.58 10.44 21.53
N THR A 519 -22.07 9.95 20.41
CA THR A 519 -20.69 9.49 20.28
C THR A 519 -19.70 10.64 20.34
N TYR A 520 -19.98 11.77 19.66
CA TYR A 520 -19.16 12.97 19.77
C TYR A 520 -19.06 13.50 21.20
N ALA A 521 -20.21 13.60 21.89
CA ALA A 521 -20.25 14.04 23.28
C ALA A 521 -19.50 13.07 24.21
N ALA A 522 -19.56 11.77 23.94
CA ALA A 522 -18.81 10.77 24.70
C ALA A 522 -17.29 10.92 24.50
N ALA A 523 -16.84 11.14 23.26
CA ALA A 523 -15.43 11.41 22.98
C ALA A 523 -14.97 12.67 23.70
N GLN A 524 -15.67 13.80 23.58
CA GLN A 524 -15.31 15.07 24.25
C GLN A 524 -15.22 14.91 25.77
N LYS A 525 -16.19 14.22 26.36
CA LYS A 525 -16.25 14.01 27.82
C LYS A 525 -15.11 13.18 28.36
N ASN A 526 -14.67 12.19 27.60
CA ASN A 526 -13.67 11.21 28.04
C ASN A 526 -12.26 11.58 27.57
N TYR A 527 -12.11 12.53 26.66
CA TYR A 527 -10.85 12.84 25.99
C TYR A 527 -9.71 13.14 26.97
N LYS A 528 -8.60 12.48 26.75
CA LYS A 528 -7.30 12.76 27.37
C LYS A 528 -6.24 12.65 26.29
N PRO A 529 -5.38 13.69 26.16
CA PRO A 529 -4.30 13.64 25.20
C PRO A 529 -3.44 12.40 25.41
N PHE A 530 -3.02 11.81 24.32
CA PHE A 530 -2.02 10.75 24.35
C PHE A 530 -0.68 11.35 24.82
N THR A 531 -0.10 10.76 25.86
CA THR A 531 1.18 11.22 26.39
C THR A 531 2.31 10.23 26.16
N SER A 532 2.01 8.96 26.21
CA SER A 532 2.93 7.87 25.90
C SER A 532 2.19 6.54 26.00
N TRP A 533 2.71 5.51 25.41
CA TRP A 533 2.23 4.13 25.57
C TRP A 533 2.51 3.57 26.98
N GLY A 534 2.98 4.42 27.91
CA GLY A 534 3.10 4.13 29.34
C GLY A 534 4.02 2.99 29.73
N GLY A 535 4.97 2.64 28.90
CA GLY A 535 5.77 1.43 29.08
C GLY A 535 4.98 0.16 28.82
N ASP A 536 3.72 0.31 28.43
CA ASP A 536 2.80 -0.77 28.14
C ASP A 536 2.77 -1.11 26.66
N THR A 537 3.94 -1.34 26.10
CA THR A 537 4.09 -1.89 24.76
C THR A 537 3.41 -3.26 24.61
N LYS A 538 2.81 -3.77 25.67
CA LYS A 538 2.14 -5.07 25.70
C LYS A 538 0.64 -5.00 25.95
N GLY A 539 0.07 -3.81 26.03
CA GLY A 539 -1.33 -3.65 26.33
C GLY A 539 -1.74 -4.14 27.71
N GLU A 540 -0.77 -4.26 28.64
CA GLU A 540 -1.01 -4.73 30.00
C GLU A 540 -0.71 -3.63 31.01
N GLY A 541 -1.71 -3.11 31.61
CA GLY A 541 -1.55 -2.46 32.90
C GLY A 541 -1.19 -0.98 32.95
N GLY A 542 -0.90 -0.32 31.85
CA GLY A 542 -0.63 1.09 31.90
C GLY A 542 -1.70 1.96 31.30
N ILE A 543 -2.33 1.48 30.26
CA ILE A 543 -3.28 2.23 29.45
C ILE A 543 -4.66 1.61 29.59
N SER A 544 -5.59 2.39 30.11
CA SER A 544 -6.99 1.99 30.16
C SER A 544 -7.63 2.15 28.78
N ALA A 545 -8.43 1.18 28.38
CA ALA A 545 -9.22 1.25 27.16
C ALA A 545 -10.10 2.52 27.06
N ASP A 546 -10.45 3.08 28.22
CA ASP A 546 -11.33 4.26 28.31
C ASP A 546 -10.62 5.58 27.98
N ILE A 547 -9.29 5.60 27.90
CA ILE A 547 -8.51 6.84 27.77
C ILE A 547 -7.48 6.80 26.66
N MET A 548 -7.38 5.69 25.94
CA MET A 548 -6.33 5.47 24.95
C MET A 548 -6.81 5.67 23.53
N TYR A 549 -5.88 5.99 22.67
CA TYR A 549 -5.96 5.78 21.24
C TYR A 549 -5.79 4.29 20.93
N ALA A 550 -5.93 3.91 19.68
CA ALA A 550 -5.65 2.55 19.28
C ALA A 550 -4.16 2.20 19.52
N PRO A 551 -3.85 1.07 20.16
CA PRO A 551 -2.46 0.67 20.40
C PRO A 551 -1.79 0.14 19.14
N LEU A 552 -0.46 0.33 19.03
CA LEU A 552 0.32 0.05 17.83
C LEU A 552 0.59 -1.44 17.57
N ASP A 553 0.40 -2.32 18.51
CA ASP A 553 0.91 -3.69 18.44
C ASP A 553 -0.16 -4.79 18.49
N GLN A 554 -1.40 -4.45 18.15
CA GLN A 554 -2.55 -5.34 18.32
C GLN A 554 -2.92 -6.10 17.05
N ASN A 555 -1.97 -6.72 16.42
CA ASN A 555 -2.16 -7.38 15.12
C ASN A 555 -2.50 -8.87 15.17
N LYS A 556 -2.81 -9.45 16.32
CA LYS A 556 -3.25 -10.85 16.39
C LYS A 556 -4.70 -10.98 15.97
N GLY A 557 -4.91 -11.68 14.85
CA GLY A 557 -6.24 -11.94 14.28
C GLY A 557 -6.87 -10.75 13.55
N GLY A 558 -6.22 -9.60 13.51
CA GLY A 558 -6.66 -8.41 12.79
C GLY A 558 -5.63 -7.29 12.83
N GLY A 559 -5.68 -6.38 11.85
CA GLY A 559 -4.83 -5.21 11.74
C GLY A 559 -4.95 -4.28 12.97
N PRO A 560 -3.92 -3.50 13.33
CA PRO A 560 -3.97 -2.61 14.48
C PRO A 560 -4.87 -1.39 14.25
N TYR A 561 -4.75 -0.71 13.13
CA TYR A 561 -5.36 0.59 12.83
C TYR A 561 -5.21 1.57 14.00
N GLY A 562 -3.97 1.62 14.52
CA GLY A 562 -3.64 2.41 15.69
C GLY A 562 -3.46 3.87 15.36
N ASP A 563 -4.00 4.75 16.20
CA ASP A 563 -3.85 6.18 16.10
C ASP A 563 -3.41 6.80 17.42
N THR A 564 -2.47 7.73 17.35
CA THR A 564 -1.95 8.48 18.50
C THR A 564 -2.34 9.95 18.47
N GLU A 565 -2.96 10.40 17.40
CA GLU A 565 -3.41 11.76 17.17
C GLU A 565 -4.84 11.72 16.62
N VAL A 566 -5.79 12.33 17.30
CA VAL A 566 -7.21 12.30 16.93
C VAL A 566 -7.81 13.70 16.80
N SER A 567 -6.99 14.74 16.69
CA SER A 567 -7.50 16.09 16.48
C SER A 567 -8.21 16.24 15.14
N ASP A 568 -7.76 15.53 14.14
CA ASP A 568 -8.35 15.50 12.81
C ASP A 568 -9.67 14.74 12.78
N GLU A 569 -9.86 13.67 13.55
CA GLU A 569 -11.16 13.02 13.74
C GLU A 569 -12.16 13.93 14.48
N PHE A 570 -11.73 14.65 15.50
CA PHE A 570 -12.57 15.66 16.15
C PHE A 570 -13.01 16.74 15.16
N TYR A 571 -12.06 17.25 14.36
CA TYR A 571 -12.34 18.23 13.32
C TYR A 571 -13.36 17.71 12.29
N TRP A 572 -13.10 16.54 11.73
CA TRP A 572 -13.99 15.92 10.77
C TRP A 572 -15.38 15.70 11.34
N ALA A 573 -15.50 15.08 12.51
CA ALA A 573 -16.80 14.84 13.17
C ALA A 573 -17.54 16.15 13.46
N ALA A 574 -16.85 17.21 13.88
CA ALA A 574 -17.46 18.52 14.10
C ALA A 574 -17.98 19.14 12.78
N CYS A 575 -17.23 19.01 11.68
CA CYS A 575 -17.66 19.43 10.36
C CYS A 575 -18.94 18.71 9.92
N GLU A 576 -18.97 17.38 10.04
CA GLU A 576 -20.13 16.56 9.64
C GLU A 576 -21.38 16.90 10.47
N LEU A 577 -21.20 17.06 11.79
CA LEU A 577 -22.28 17.48 12.70
C LEU A 577 -22.77 18.88 12.37
N TYR A 578 -21.89 19.81 12.01
CA TYR A 578 -22.29 21.15 11.64
C TYR A 578 -23.09 21.19 10.33
N ILE A 579 -22.63 20.48 9.31
CA ILE A 579 -23.34 20.36 8.02
C ILE A 579 -24.75 19.79 8.26
N THR A 580 -24.86 18.78 9.11
CA THR A 580 -26.11 18.03 9.35
C THR A 580 -27.11 18.80 10.21
N THR A 581 -26.64 19.38 11.33
CA THR A 581 -27.53 19.99 12.34
C THR A 581 -27.71 21.49 12.17
N GLY A 582 -26.72 22.17 11.59
CA GLY A 582 -26.64 23.65 11.59
C GLY A 582 -26.39 24.24 12.96
N ASP A 583 -26.09 23.42 14.00
CA ASP A 583 -25.88 23.92 15.36
C ASP A 583 -24.51 24.61 15.45
N LYS A 584 -24.57 25.88 15.82
CA LYS A 584 -23.38 26.74 15.95
C LYS A 584 -22.35 26.18 16.94
N THR A 585 -22.75 25.36 17.86
CA THR A 585 -21.81 24.71 18.80
C THR A 585 -20.74 23.93 18.05
N TYR A 586 -21.13 23.17 17.01
CA TYR A 586 -20.17 22.41 16.19
C TYR A 586 -19.34 23.33 15.28
N TYR A 587 -19.90 24.44 14.81
CA TYR A 587 -19.11 25.45 14.11
C TYR A 587 -18.02 26.03 15.02
N ASP A 588 -18.39 26.40 16.24
CA ASP A 588 -17.42 26.91 17.24
C ASP A 588 -16.37 25.85 17.62
N GLU A 589 -16.71 24.55 17.58
CA GLU A 589 -15.77 23.45 17.75
C GLU A 589 -14.79 23.35 16.56
N LEU A 590 -15.29 23.24 15.33
CA LEU A 590 -14.41 23.10 14.16
C LEU A 590 -13.47 24.28 13.98
N MET A 591 -13.89 25.51 14.33
CA MET A 591 -13.07 26.73 14.24
C MET A 591 -11.96 26.82 15.31
N LYS A 592 -11.90 25.89 16.29
CA LYS A 592 -10.79 25.80 17.26
C LYS A 592 -9.53 25.18 16.67
N TYR A 593 -9.65 24.44 15.59
CA TYR A 593 -8.53 23.75 14.97
C TYR A 593 -7.53 24.74 14.35
N GLY A 594 -6.24 24.41 14.43
CA GLY A 594 -5.18 25.35 14.16
C GLY A 594 -4.83 26.28 15.34
N THR A 595 -5.46 26.09 16.52
CA THR A 595 -5.21 26.85 17.73
C THR A 595 -4.63 26.04 18.88
N ASN A 596 -4.20 24.81 18.64
CA ASN A 596 -3.70 23.82 19.60
C ASN A 596 -4.70 23.51 20.73
N ALA A 597 -6.01 23.54 20.43
CA ALA A 597 -7.05 23.26 21.41
C ALA A 597 -7.04 21.80 21.91
N TYR A 598 -6.55 20.88 21.09
CA TYR A 598 -6.53 19.43 21.36
C TYR A 598 -5.11 18.83 21.32
N GLY A 599 -4.07 19.62 21.44
CA GLY A 599 -2.68 19.14 21.41
C GLY A 599 -1.94 19.52 20.14
N THR A 600 -1.33 18.60 19.45
CA THR A 600 -0.74 18.81 18.13
C THR A 600 -1.87 18.77 17.10
N ASP A 601 -2.13 19.89 16.43
CA ASP A 601 -3.23 19.97 15.46
C ASP A 601 -2.73 19.59 14.06
N ASN A 602 -3.08 18.38 13.60
CA ASN A 602 -2.89 18.00 12.21
C ASN A 602 -3.90 18.69 11.28
N ALA A 603 -5.13 18.92 11.74
CA ALA A 603 -6.17 19.63 11.01
C ALA A 603 -6.15 21.14 11.31
N LYS A 604 -6.52 21.93 10.30
CA LYS A 604 -6.77 23.35 10.43
C LYS A 604 -8.12 23.70 9.81
N ALA A 605 -8.87 24.52 10.53
CA ALA A 605 -10.19 24.93 10.10
C ALA A 605 -10.21 25.49 8.67
N LEU A 606 -11.09 24.96 7.84
CA LEU A 606 -11.27 25.34 6.43
C LEU A 606 -10.05 25.15 5.52
N GLU A 607 -8.99 24.46 5.97
CA GLU A 607 -7.81 24.15 5.15
C GLU A 607 -7.88 22.72 4.61
N ILE A 608 -7.22 22.49 3.48
CA ILE A 608 -6.94 21.19 2.89
C ILE A 608 -5.43 21.04 2.80
N SER A 609 -4.90 19.91 3.22
CA SER A 609 -3.48 19.65 3.24
C SER A 609 -2.87 19.74 1.84
N THR A 610 -1.68 20.29 1.77
CA THR A 610 -0.81 20.28 0.58
C THR A 610 0.45 19.44 0.81
N THR A 611 0.53 18.77 1.94
CA THR A 611 1.65 17.89 2.27
C THR A 611 1.41 16.53 1.62
N LEU A 612 2.34 16.10 0.79
CA LEU A 612 2.24 14.88 -0.01
C LEU A 612 3.43 13.93 0.24
N VAL A 613 4.01 13.98 1.43
CA VAL A 613 5.16 13.16 1.83
C VAL A 613 4.82 12.36 3.07
N GLY A 614 5.05 11.06 3.03
CA GLY A 614 4.76 10.16 4.12
C GLY A 614 4.02 8.92 3.66
N GLY A 615 3.45 8.13 4.54
CA GLY A 615 2.73 6.93 4.24
C GLY A 615 1.49 6.75 5.10
N GLU A 616 0.72 5.72 4.80
CA GLU A 616 -0.54 5.44 5.47
C GLU A 616 -0.37 5.26 6.98
N ASN A 617 0.77 4.72 7.40
CA ASN A 617 1.10 4.47 8.80
C ASN A 617 1.96 5.57 9.46
N ASN A 618 2.51 6.51 8.70
CA ASN A 618 3.46 7.52 9.18
C ASN A 618 3.01 8.97 8.92
N GLY A 619 1.72 9.15 8.68
CA GLY A 619 1.09 10.47 8.58
C GLY A 619 1.36 11.24 7.29
N SER A 620 0.56 12.19 7.03
CA SER A 620 0.58 13.30 6.06
C SER A 620 1.08 13.01 4.64
N PHE A 621 0.69 11.87 4.05
CA PHE A 621 1.20 11.48 2.76
C PHE A 621 0.27 11.76 1.60
N SER A 622 -1.01 11.66 1.81
CA SER A 622 -2.02 11.95 0.80
C SER A 622 -3.00 13.00 1.32
N LEU A 623 -3.97 13.30 0.50
CA LEU A 623 -5.08 14.17 0.88
C LEU A 623 -5.77 13.67 2.15
N PHE A 624 -5.86 12.35 2.27
CA PHE A 624 -6.29 11.61 3.46
C PHE A 624 -5.84 10.14 3.39
N THR A 625 -5.78 9.50 4.54
CA THR A 625 -5.67 8.04 4.72
C THR A 625 -6.63 7.63 5.82
N TRP A 626 -6.64 6.35 6.25
CA TRP A 626 -7.42 5.93 7.42
C TRP A 626 -6.92 6.57 8.73
N GLY A 627 -5.62 6.88 8.82
CA GLY A 627 -4.97 7.45 10.01
C GLY A 627 -4.58 8.93 9.87
N THR A 628 -4.96 9.60 8.77
CA THR A 628 -4.74 11.04 8.57
C THR A 628 -5.97 11.62 7.89
N LEU A 629 -6.79 12.31 8.65
CA LEU A 629 -8.12 12.77 8.24
C LEU A 629 -8.22 14.30 8.18
N ASN A 630 -7.09 15.00 8.26
CA ASN A 630 -7.01 16.45 8.40
C ASN A 630 -7.71 17.26 7.29
N SER A 631 -7.87 16.70 6.10
CA SER A 631 -8.55 17.36 4.97
C SER A 631 -10.03 16.97 4.83
N VAL A 632 -10.45 15.86 5.43
CA VAL A 632 -11.75 15.22 5.18
C VAL A 632 -12.92 16.15 5.54
N GLY A 633 -12.85 16.77 6.73
CA GLY A 633 -13.88 17.72 7.17
C GLY A 633 -14.01 18.93 6.25
N SER A 634 -12.89 19.48 5.77
CA SER A 634 -12.90 20.62 4.83
C SER A 634 -13.45 20.25 3.45
N ILE A 635 -13.20 19.02 2.99
CA ILE A 635 -13.76 18.49 1.74
C ILE A 635 -15.28 18.35 1.88
N SER A 636 -15.77 17.82 3.01
CA SER A 636 -17.21 17.74 3.28
C SER A 636 -17.88 19.12 3.29
N LEU A 637 -17.25 20.09 3.97
CA LEU A 637 -17.72 21.48 3.95
C LEU A 637 -17.76 22.06 2.53
N TYR A 638 -16.72 21.80 1.70
CA TYR A 638 -16.67 22.28 0.32
C TYR A 638 -17.79 21.68 -0.54
N VAL A 639 -17.98 20.37 -0.50
CA VAL A 639 -19.00 19.66 -1.30
C VAL A 639 -20.41 20.14 -0.95
N ASN A 640 -20.66 20.48 0.32
CA ASN A 640 -21.94 20.97 0.82
C ASN A 640 -22.03 22.51 0.88
N SER A 641 -20.98 23.24 0.45
CA SER A 641 -20.82 24.68 0.72
C SER A 641 -21.94 25.55 0.14
N GLN A 642 -22.49 25.21 -1.04
CA GLN A 642 -23.57 26.00 -1.63
C GLN A 642 -24.89 25.88 -0.85
N ASP A 643 -25.24 24.63 -0.44
CA ASP A 643 -26.42 24.40 0.39
C ASP A 643 -26.27 25.08 1.78
N MET A 644 -25.07 25.03 2.35
CA MET A 644 -24.79 25.71 3.62
C MET A 644 -24.83 27.24 3.49
N LEU A 645 -24.35 27.81 2.38
CA LEU A 645 -24.45 29.24 2.08
C LEU A 645 -25.92 29.66 1.95
N ASP A 646 -26.73 28.91 1.21
CA ASP A 646 -28.16 29.19 1.02
C ASP A 646 -28.94 29.13 2.33
N LYS A 647 -28.50 28.30 3.29
CA LYS A 647 -29.05 28.20 4.66
C LYS A 647 -28.46 29.23 5.62
N GLY A 648 -27.48 30.03 5.21
CA GLY A 648 -26.80 31.02 6.05
C GLY A 648 -25.91 30.41 7.12
N LEU A 649 -25.46 29.16 6.92
CA LEU A 649 -24.51 28.43 7.80
C LEU A 649 -23.05 28.77 7.47
N LEU A 650 -22.75 29.07 6.22
CA LEU A 650 -21.43 29.58 5.79
C LEU A 650 -21.63 30.97 5.14
N THR A 651 -20.59 31.77 5.23
CA THR A 651 -20.46 33.02 4.51
C THR A 651 -19.86 32.81 3.13
N GLN A 652 -20.07 33.75 2.20
CA GLN A 652 -19.48 33.71 0.87
C GLN A 652 -17.92 33.63 0.93
N ASP A 653 -17.31 34.31 1.91
CA ASP A 653 -15.86 34.32 2.09
C ASP A 653 -15.34 32.94 2.52
N GLU A 654 -16.06 32.21 3.35
CA GLU A 654 -15.69 30.83 3.74
C GLU A 654 -15.85 29.87 2.57
N VAL A 655 -16.92 30.01 1.77
CA VAL A 655 -17.09 29.22 0.53
C VAL A 655 -15.94 29.48 -0.45
N ASN A 656 -15.57 30.76 -0.63
CA ASN A 656 -14.43 31.12 -1.49
C ASN A 656 -13.11 30.57 -0.94
N THR A 657 -12.94 30.54 0.38
CA THR A 657 -11.78 29.97 1.05
C THR A 657 -11.68 28.45 0.78
N LEU A 658 -12.75 27.73 1.01
CA LEU A 658 -12.80 26.27 0.75
C LEU A 658 -12.49 25.95 -0.71
N LYS A 659 -13.08 26.69 -1.65
CA LYS A 659 -12.78 26.55 -3.07
C LYS A 659 -11.29 26.81 -3.38
N ALA A 660 -10.70 27.84 -2.79
CA ALA A 660 -9.29 28.16 -2.98
C ALA A 660 -8.39 27.06 -2.41
N GLN A 661 -8.77 26.43 -1.30
CA GLN A 661 -8.03 25.32 -0.71
C GLN A 661 -8.07 24.07 -1.60
N VAL A 662 -9.22 23.74 -2.18
CA VAL A 662 -9.33 22.62 -3.15
C VAL A 662 -8.39 22.84 -4.33
N LEU A 663 -8.38 24.04 -4.92
CA LEU A 663 -7.49 24.37 -6.05
C LEU A 663 -6.02 24.30 -5.63
N LYS A 664 -5.67 24.81 -4.45
CA LYS A 664 -4.30 24.79 -3.92
C LYS A 664 -3.80 23.36 -3.69
N ALA A 665 -4.62 22.49 -3.10
CA ALA A 665 -4.30 21.08 -2.89
C ALA A 665 -4.09 20.37 -4.24
N ALA A 666 -4.99 20.57 -5.19
CA ALA A 666 -4.88 20.00 -6.52
C ALA A 666 -3.64 20.48 -7.30
N ASP A 667 -3.29 21.76 -7.19
CA ASP A 667 -2.05 22.28 -7.80
C ASP A 667 -0.80 21.62 -7.20
N SER A 668 -0.77 21.35 -5.88
CA SER A 668 0.32 20.59 -5.25
C SER A 668 0.41 19.16 -5.78
N VAL A 669 -0.72 18.50 -5.96
CA VAL A 669 -0.79 17.14 -6.55
C VAL A 669 -0.27 17.15 -7.99
N LEU A 670 -0.67 18.12 -8.82
CA LEU A 670 -0.18 18.27 -10.19
C LEU A 670 1.32 18.54 -10.24
N GLU A 671 1.86 19.32 -9.30
CA GLU A 671 3.29 19.59 -9.24
C GLU A 671 4.11 18.31 -9.03
N VAL A 672 3.66 17.43 -8.14
CA VAL A 672 4.27 16.12 -7.92
C VAL A 672 4.12 15.24 -9.16
N GLN A 673 2.90 15.13 -9.69
CA GLN A 673 2.58 14.27 -10.83
C GLN A 673 3.40 14.63 -12.08
N ASN A 674 3.58 15.92 -12.35
CA ASN A 674 4.34 16.39 -13.53
C ASN A 674 5.86 16.14 -13.43
N LYS A 675 6.38 15.84 -12.25
CA LYS A 675 7.78 15.45 -12.03
C LYS A 675 8.00 13.96 -12.15
N SER A 676 6.95 13.16 -12.10
CA SER A 676 7.03 11.70 -12.16
C SER A 676 7.17 11.22 -13.60
N ALA A 677 8.09 10.27 -13.83
CA ALA A 677 8.26 9.60 -15.13
C ALA A 677 7.01 8.84 -15.60
N TYR A 678 6.20 8.38 -14.66
CA TYR A 678 4.99 7.61 -14.88
C TYR A 678 3.70 8.37 -14.55
N GLY A 679 3.81 9.66 -14.23
CA GLY A 679 2.65 10.51 -13.95
C GLY A 679 1.94 10.16 -12.65
N ILE A 680 2.65 9.65 -11.67
CA ILE A 680 2.07 9.27 -10.38
C ILE A 680 1.95 10.49 -9.45
N PRO A 681 0.77 10.77 -8.88
CA PRO A 681 0.56 11.86 -7.93
C PRO A 681 0.94 11.45 -6.50
N TYR A 682 2.09 10.83 -6.33
CA TYR A 682 2.55 10.23 -5.09
C TYR A 682 4.05 10.45 -4.91
N VAL A 683 4.48 10.70 -3.69
CA VAL A 683 5.90 10.80 -3.33
C VAL A 683 6.20 9.76 -2.26
N GLY A 684 7.02 8.77 -2.62
CA GLY A 684 7.60 7.87 -1.63
C GLY A 684 8.42 8.66 -0.62
N HIS A 685 8.56 8.17 0.59
CA HIS A 685 9.32 8.83 1.64
C HIS A 685 10.61 8.10 1.97
N ASP A 686 11.56 8.85 2.48
CA ASP A 686 12.81 8.29 2.96
C ASP A 686 12.58 7.70 4.35
N TYR A 687 13.03 6.47 4.56
CA TYR A 687 12.92 5.83 5.87
C TYR A 687 14.04 4.82 6.10
N ASP A 688 14.30 4.56 7.37
CA ASP A 688 15.24 3.53 7.80
C ASP A 688 14.50 2.22 8.06
N THR A 689 14.99 1.15 7.48
CA THR A 689 14.51 -0.21 7.76
C THR A 689 15.63 -1.09 8.30
N THR A 690 15.28 -2.16 9.00
CA THR A 690 16.27 -3.10 9.52
C THR A 690 16.24 -4.37 8.68
N VAL A 691 17.35 -4.64 8.01
CA VAL A 691 17.57 -5.88 7.25
C VAL A 691 18.52 -6.79 8.01
N TRP A 692 18.34 -8.09 7.89
CA TRP A 692 19.29 -9.05 8.41
C TRP A 692 20.21 -9.49 7.26
N LYS A 693 21.53 -9.42 7.48
CA LYS A 693 22.55 -9.82 6.52
C LYS A 693 23.35 -10.98 7.08
N TYR A 694 23.55 -11.99 6.26
CA TYR A 694 24.43 -13.13 6.59
C TYR A 694 25.82 -12.91 5.99
N ASP A 695 26.84 -13.01 6.84
CA ASP A 695 28.25 -13.00 6.41
C ASP A 695 28.78 -14.42 6.39
N ALA A 696 28.98 -14.97 5.20
CA ALA A 696 29.52 -16.33 5.02
C ALA A 696 30.93 -16.49 5.59
N ALA A 697 31.75 -15.43 5.62
CA ALA A 697 33.11 -15.46 6.11
C ALA A 697 33.18 -15.64 7.64
N SER A 698 32.29 -14.98 8.38
CA SER A 698 32.17 -15.11 9.83
C SER A 698 31.22 -16.21 10.28
N GLY A 699 30.33 -16.68 9.39
CA GLY A 699 29.25 -17.62 9.71
C GLY A 699 28.15 -17.01 10.58
N LYS A 700 28.05 -15.70 10.65
CA LYS A 700 27.09 -14.97 11.48
C LYS A 700 26.23 -14.04 10.65
N GLY A 701 25.02 -13.82 11.15
CA GLY A 701 24.15 -12.81 10.59
C GLY A 701 23.94 -11.68 11.59
N GLU A 702 23.91 -10.46 11.07
CA GLU A 702 23.72 -9.23 11.83
C GLU A 702 22.56 -8.42 11.27
N SER A 703 21.85 -7.74 12.16
CA SER A 703 20.87 -6.76 11.74
C SER A 703 21.59 -5.46 11.39
N GLN A 704 21.28 -4.91 10.22
CA GLN A 704 21.85 -3.67 9.71
C GLN A 704 20.70 -2.70 9.42
N THR A 705 20.90 -1.44 9.72
CA THR A 705 19.99 -0.38 9.26
C THR A 705 20.29 -0.08 7.80
N LEU A 706 19.25 -0.03 7.00
CA LEU A 706 19.30 0.35 5.60
C LEU A 706 18.39 1.57 5.41
N SER A 707 18.97 2.69 4.97
CA SER A 707 18.21 3.87 4.59
C SER A 707 17.70 3.71 3.16
N LEU A 708 16.39 3.83 2.97
CA LEU A 708 15.72 3.77 1.68
C LEU A 708 15.28 5.18 1.28
N GLU A 709 15.65 5.59 0.07
CA GLU A 709 15.18 6.84 -0.52
C GLU A 709 13.89 6.57 -1.32
N GLY A 710 12.84 7.38 -1.09
CA GLY A 710 11.60 7.33 -1.87
C GLY A 710 10.81 6.04 -1.72
N GLY A 711 10.90 5.37 -0.58
CA GLY A 711 10.26 4.09 -0.35
C GLY A 711 8.74 4.17 -0.41
N TYR A 712 8.12 3.13 -0.98
CA TYR A 712 6.67 2.99 -1.05
C TYR A 712 6.19 2.13 0.11
N GLU A 713 5.07 2.52 0.70
CA GLU A 713 4.45 1.79 1.81
C GLU A 713 3.31 0.88 1.36
N TRP A 714 2.87 0.04 2.26
CA TRP A 714 1.69 -0.80 2.11
C TRP A 714 0.47 0.05 1.75
N GLY A 715 -0.24 -0.30 0.65
CA GLY A 715 -1.37 0.47 0.18
C GLY A 715 -1.00 1.68 -0.70
N SER A 716 0.17 1.72 -1.33
CA SER A 716 0.64 2.85 -2.13
C SER A 716 -0.33 3.29 -3.23
N ASN A 717 -1.10 2.37 -3.82
CA ASN A 717 -2.12 2.69 -4.82
C ASN A 717 -3.28 3.50 -4.23
N SER A 718 -3.57 3.35 -2.92
CA SER A 718 -4.60 4.15 -2.27
C SER A 718 -4.24 5.64 -2.25
N MET A 719 -2.95 5.94 -2.06
CA MET A 719 -2.48 7.33 -2.08
C MET A 719 -2.66 7.98 -3.46
N VAL A 720 -2.39 7.19 -4.51
CA VAL A 720 -2.61 7.63 -5.91
C VAL A 720 -4.06 8.01 -6.14
N ILE A 721 -4.98 7.13 -5.75
CA ILE A 721 -6.40 7.35 -6.02
C ILE A 721 -7.02 8.41 -5.08
N ASN A 722 -6.58 8.49 -3.81
CA ASN A 722 -7.03 9.52 -2.87
C ASN A 722 -6.62 10.92 -3.34
N ASN A 723 -5.37 11.09 -3.80
CA ASN A 723 -4.88 12.36 -4.33
C ASN A 723 -5.62 12.77 -5.62
N SER A 724 -6.09 11.80 -6.40
CA SER A 724 -6.90 12.07 -7.60
C SER A 724 -8.25 12.70 -7.28
N MET A 725 -8.80 12.49 -6.09
CA MET A 725 -10.04 13.16 -5.66
C MET A 725 -9.86 14.67 -5.53
N ALA A 726 -8.69 15.18 -5.10
CA ALA A 726 -8.42 16.61 -5.08
C ALA A 726 -8.45 17.22 -6.48
N LEU A 727 -7.85 16.52 -7.45
CA LEU A 727 -7.85 16.93 -8.86
C LEU A 727 -9.28 16.96 -9.42
N ALA A 728 -10.07 15.93 -9.12
CA ALA A 728 -11.45 15.84 -9.57
C ALA A 728 -12.33 16.98 -8.99
N LEU A 729 -12.21 17.26 -7.69
CA LEU A 729 -12.90 18.39 -7.05
C LEU A 729 -12.45 19.73 -7.60
N ALA A 730 -11.19 19.90 -7.94
CA ALA A 730 -10.66 21.12 -8.57
C ALA A 730 -11.19 21.29 -10.00
N TYR A 731 -11.37 20.19 -10.73
CA TYR A 731 -12.05 20.24 -12.02
C TYR A 731 -13.51 20.67 -11.87
N ASP A 732 -14.24 20.11 -10.90
CA ASP A 732 -15.62 20.55 -10.62
C ASP A 732 -15.69 22.04 -10.27
N ALA A 733 -14.71 22.53 -9.50
CA ALA A 733 -14.62 23.92 -9.05
C ALA A 733 -14.29 24.92 -10.17
N SER A 734 -13.49 24.52 -11.16
CA SER A 734 -12.92 25.46 -12.14
C SER A 734 -13.22 25.13 -13.61
N LYS A 735 -13.49 23.84 -13.89
CA LYS A 735 -13.56 23.28 -15.25
C LYS A 735 -12.24 23.46 -16.05
N ASP A 736 -11.11 23.70 -15.35
CA ASP A 736 -9.79 23.75 -15.97
C ASP A 736 -9.35 22.31 -16.32
N VAL A 737 -9.10 22.07 -17.59
CA VAL A 737 -8.79 20.75 -18.16
C VAL A 737 -7.53 20.10 -17.55
N LYS A 738 -6.60 20.90 -17.04
CA LYS A 738 -5.39 20.38 -16.38
C LYS A 738 -5.70 19.43 -15.22
N TYR A 739 -6.81 19.63 -14.52
CA TYR A 739 -7.17 18.82 -13.37
C TYR A 739 -7.75 17.46 -13.76
N ILE A 740 -8.65 17.42 -14.77
CA ILE A 740 -9.14 16.13 -15.26
C ILE A 740 -8.05 15.34 -15.98
N ASP A 741 -7.10 16.04 -16.64
CA ASP A 741 -5.88 15.42 -17.17
C ASP A 741 -5.03 14.79 -16.07
N GLY A 742 -4.96 15.42 -14.92
CA GLY A 742 -4.30 14.84 -13.75
C GLY A 742 -4.98 13.57 -13.26
N VAL A 743 -6.32 13.55 -13.20
CA VAL A 743 -7.09 12.35 -12.83
C VAL A 743 -6.86 11.21 -13.82
N THR A 744 -6.97 11.49 -15.12
CA THR A 744 -6.74 10.43 -16.14
C THR A 744 -5.32 9.94 -16.13
N THR A 745 -4.32 10.81 -15.90
CA THR A 745 -2.91 10.43 -15.79
C THR A 745 -2.64 9.53 -14.57
N ALA A 746 -3.32 9.75 -13.44
CA ALA A 746 -3.24 8.86 -12.28
C ALA A 746 -3.85 7.48 -12.58
N MET A 747 -4.97 7.45 -13.30
CA MET A 747 -5.55 6.20 -13.79
C MET A 747 -4.63 5.48 -14.79
N ASP A 748 -3.90 6.21 -15.63
CA ASP A 748 -2.92 5.60 -16.54
C ASP A 748 -1.88 4.78 -15.78
N TYR A 749 -1.38 5.29 -14.65
CA TYR A 749 -0.46 4.54 -13.79
C TYR A 749 -1.12 3.26 -13.24
N LEU A 750 -2.34 3.36 -12.72
CA LEU A 750 -3.06 2.21 -12.16
C LEU A 750 -3.44 1.17 -13.22
N MET A 751 -3.54 1.56 -14.48
CA MET A 751 -3.94 0.69 -15.59
C MET A 751 -2.76 0.22 -16.45
N GLY A 752 -1.51 0.37 -15.98
CA GLY A 752 -0.36 -0.24 -16.64
C GLY A 752 0.72 0.71 -17.16
N ARG A 753 0.52 2.04 -17.11
CA ARG A 753 1.60 2.98 -17.37
C ARG A 753 2.54 3.08 -16.16
N ASN A 754 3.19 1.97 -15.84
CA ASN A 754 4.11 1.83 -14.71
C ASN A 754 5.24 0.85 -15.08
N PRO A 755 6.34 0.79 -14.33
CA PRO A 755 7.54 0.02 -14.73
C PRO A 755 7.34 -1.51 -14.78
N LEU A 756 6.20 -2.01 -14.31
CA LEU A 756 5.82 -3.43 -14.38
C LEU A 756 4.79 -3.71 -15.49
N GLU A 757 4.30 -2.68 -16.17
CA GLU A 757 3.10 -2.78 -17.02
C GLU A 757 1.94 -3.49 -16.32
N GLN A 758 1.82 -3.30 -15.00
CA GLN A 758 0.82 -3.95 -14.17
C GLN A 758 -0.46 -3.13 -14.08
N GLY A 759 -1.56 -3.65 -14.57
CA GLY A 759 -2.88 -3.15 -14.23
C GLY A 759 -3.21 -3.56 -12.78
N TYR A 760 -3.38 -2.59 -11.89
CA TYR A 760 -3.63 -2.87 -10.48
C TYR A 760 -5.10 -3.06 -10.14
N VAL A 761 -5.99 -2.98 -11.12
CA VAL A 761 -7.43 -3.26 -10.97
C VAL A 761 -7.77 -4.55 -11.69
N THR A 762 -8.38 -5.49 -10.99
CA THR A 762 -8.73 -6.80 -11.54
C THR A 762 -9.63 -6.67 -12.77
N GLY A 763 -9.27 -7.38 -13.85
CA GLY A 763 -10.05 -7.41 -15.07
C GLY A 763 -9.90 -6.19 -16.00
N TYR A 764 -8.94 -5.28 -15.71
CA TYR A 764 -8.68 -4.09 -16.52
C TYR A 764 -7.24 -4.07 -17.03
N GLY A 765 -7.06 -4.30 -18.32
CA GLY A 765 -5.78 -4.46 -19.02
C GLY A 765 -5.44 -5.92 -19.31
N GLU A 766 -4.53 -6.16 -20.26
CA GLU A 766 -4.05 -7.51 -20.59
C GLU A 766 -3.20 -8.11 -19.47
N HIS A 767 -2.33 -7.28 -18.88
CA HIS A 767 -1.49 -7.64 -17.74
C HIS A 767 -2.06 -6.99 -16.47
N SER A 768 -3.22 -7.47 -16.01
CA SER A 768 -3.87 -6.96 -14.80
C SER A 768 -3.79 -7.97 -13.65
N THR A 769 -3.87 -7.45 -12.41
CA THR A 769 -3.97 -8.25 -11.19
C THR A 769 -5.09 -9.27 -11.29
N LYS A 770 -4.79 -10.50 -10.89
CA LYS A 770 -5.71 -11.65 -10.92
C LYS A 770 -5.95 -12.25 -9.55
N TYR A 771 -4.97 -12.15 -8.65
CA TYR A 771 -4.90 -12.85 -7.38
C TYR A 771 -4.72 -11.91 -6.19
N PRO A 772 -5.58 -10.86 -6.01
CA PRO A 772 -5.47 -10.02 -4.82
C PRO A 772 -5.55 -10.88 -3.56
N HIS A 773 -4.78 -10.52 -2.54
CA HIS A 773 -4.78 -11.23 -1.27
C HIS A 773 -6.13 -11.09 -0.57
N HIS A 774 -6.88 -12.16 -0.56
CA HIS A 774 -8.19 -12.23 0.10
C HIS A 774 -8.53 -13.68 0.42
N ARG A 775 -8.99 -13.97 1.65
CA ARG A 775 -9.25 -15.33 2.10
C ARG A 775 -10.36 -16.03 1.34
N TRP A 776 -11.41 -15.30 1.00
CA TRP A 776 -12.50 -15.85 0.19
C TRP A 776 -12.14 -16.00 -1.29
N TRP A 777 -11.38 -15.06 -1.86
CA TRP A 777 -10.99 -15.11 -3.28
C TRP A 777 -9.68 -15.88 -3.49
N SER A 778 -9.55 -16.99 -2.79
CA SER A 778 -8.33 -17.82 -2.79
C SER A 778 -8.33 -18.93 -3.84
N GLY A 779 -9.00 -18.73 -4.97
CA GLY A 779 -9.07 -19.69 -6.07
C GLY A 779 -7.70 -20.10 -6.62
N GLN A 780 -6.67 -19.26 -6.50
CA GLN A 780 -5.29 -19.61 -6.84
C GLN A 780 -4.77 -20.80 -6.02
N LEU A 781 -5.14 -20.89 -4.74
CA LEU A 781 -4.73 -21.97 -3.85
C LEU A 781 -5.68 -23.18 -3.93
N ASN A 782 -6.98 -22.94 -4.06
CA ASN A 782 -7.99 -23.98 -4.11
C ASN A 782 -9.18 -23.55 -4.99
N SER A 783 -9.06 -23.72 -6.29
CA SER A 783 -10.11 -23.40 -7.26
C SER A 783 -11.33 -24.34 -7.21
N ASN A 784 -11.30 -25.42 -6.42
CA ASN A 784 -12.44 -26.30 -6.26
C ASN A 784 -13.51 -25.71 -5.35
N ASP A 785 -13.10 -25.02 -4.30
CA ASP A 785 -13.99 -24.57 -3.23
C ASP A 785 -14.05 -23.04 -3.11
N PHE A 786 -13.09 -22.32 -3.68
CA PHE A 786 -12.98 -20.86 -3.57
C PHE A 786 -13.01 -20.18 -4.94
N PRO A 787 -13.68 -19.02 -5.07
CA PRO A 787 -13.69 -18.24 -6.30
C PRO A 787 -12.37 -17.47 -6.46
N TYR A 788 -12.18 -16.94 -7.66
CA TYR A 788 -11.25 -15.85 -7.93
C TYR A 788 -11.87 -14.49 -7.60
N ALA A 789 -11.06 -13.45 -7.49
CA ALA A 789 -11.55 -12.11 -7.23
C ALA A 789 -12.50 -11.62 -8.34
N PRO A 790 -13.55 -10.83 -8.01
CA PRO A 790 -14.38 -10.18 -9.02
C PRO A 790 -13.57 -9.11 -9.78
N TYR A 791 -14.11 -8.63 -10.90
CA TYR A 791 -13.55 -7.46 -11.57
C TYR A 791 -13.71 -6.20 -10.71
N GLY A 792 -12.88 -5.18 -10.97
CA GLY A 792 -12.96 -3.88 -10.32
C GLY A 792 -12.35 -3.79 -8.93
N VAL A 793 -11.53 -4.76 -8.52
CA VAL A 793 -10.82 -4.75 -7.23
C VAL A 793 -9.45 -4.09 -7.39
N LEU A 794 -9.21 -3.00 -6.69
CA LEU A 794 -7.91 -2.35 -6.60
C LEU A 794 -7.01 -3.06 -5.60
N SER A 795 -5.83 -3.50 -6.03
CA SER A 795 -4.79 -4.03 -5.15
C SER A 795 -3.94 -2.93 -4.53
N GLY A 796 -3.32 -3.23 -3.39
CA GLY A 796 -2.54 -2.28 -2.59
C GLY A 796 -1.37 -1.63 -3.31
N GLY A 797 -0.73 -2.35 -4.23
CA GLY A 797 0.37 -1.81 -5.03
C GLY A 797 1.76 -2.01 -4.42
N PRO A 798 2.79 -1.47 -5.06
CA PRO A 798 4.18 -1.65 -4.64
C PRO A 798 4.44 -1.25 -3.18
N ASN A 799 5.23 -2.07 -2.47
CA ASN A 799 5.64 -1.83 -1.10
C ASN A 799 7.12 -2.20 -0.91
N SER A 800 7.94 -1.21 -0.64
CA SER A 800 9.40 -1.34 -0.55
C SER A 800 9.87 -2.11 0.69
N ASN A 801 9.02 -2.25 1.70
CA ASN A 801 9.32 -3.01 2.92
C ASN A 801 9.25 -4.52 2.71
N MET A 802 8.47 -4.99 1.72
CA MET A 802 8.34 -6.42 1.40
C MET A 802 8.10 -7.27 2.66
N GLU A 803 7.09 -6.90 3.49
CA GLU A 803 6.91 -7.52 4.81
C GLU A 803 6.49 -8.99 4.76
N ASP A 804 5.95 -9.45 3.65
CA ASP A 804 5.48 -10.84 3.55
C ASP A 804 6.52 -11.82 3.01
N PRO A 805 6.44 -13.10 3.45
CA PRO A 805 7.38 -14.12 3.01
C PRO A 805 7.26 -14.46 1.52
N MET A 806 6.11 -14.22 0.88
CA MET A 806 5.92 -14.57 -0.53
C MET A 806 6.72 -13.64 -1.44
N VAL A 807 6.67 -12.33 -1.18
CA VAL A 807 7.47 -11.33 -1.89
C VAL A 807 8.96 -11.56 -1.63
N GLN A 808 9.32 -11.73 -0.36
CA GLN A 808 10.70 -12.02 0.02
C GLN A 808 11.24 -13.32 -0.61
N GLY A 809 10.38 -14.33 -0.76
CA GLY A 809 10.70 -15.62 -1.37
C GLY A 809 11.05 -15.54 -2.86
N GLN A 810 10.76 -14.45 -3.55
CA GLN A 810 11.23 -14.21 -4.91
C GLN A 810 12.72 -13.88 -5.00
N GLY A 811 13.43 -13.90 -3.90
CA GLY A 811 14.85 -13.54 -3.83
C GLY A 811 15.09 -12.03 -3.81
N TYR A 812 14.04 -11.26 -3.69
CA TYR A 812 14.14 -9.80 -3.59
C TYR A 812 14.70 -9.40 -2.23
N LYS A 813 15.66 -8.50 -2.23
CA LYS A 813 16.21 -7.93 -1.00
C LYS A 813 15.68 -6.50 -0.86
N VAL A 814 15.25 -6.16 0.33
CA VAL A 814 14.86 -4.78 0.63
C VAL A 814 15.98 -3.82 0.20
N GLY A 815 15.63 -2.78 -0.55
CA GLY A 815 16.57 -1.80 -1.10
C GLY A 815 17.38 -2.25 -2.33
N SER A 816 17.16 -3.48 -2.85
CA SER A 816 17.78 -3.94 -4.10
C SER A 816 16.87 -3.85 -5.32
N ILE A 817 15.62 -3.47 -5.10
CA ILE A 817 14.58 -3.33 -6.13
C ILE A 817 14.01 -1.92 -6.02
N ALA A 818 13.76 -1.31 -7.17
CA ALA A 818 13.15 -0.01 -7.24
C ALA A 818 11.77 0.01 -6.54
N PRO A 819 11.43 1.06 -5.79
CA PRO A 819 10.18 1.14 -5.04
C PRO A 819 8.93 0.77 -5.85
N MET A 820 8.78 1.29 -7.05
CA MET A 820 7.66 0.98 -7.95
C MET A 820 7.64 -0.46 -8.48
N LYS A 821 8.73 -1.22 -8.33
CA LYS A 821 8.86 -2.60 -8.81
C LYS A 821 8.67 -3.64 -7.71
N CYS A 822 8.43 -3.20 -6.46
CA CYS A 822 8.21 -4.09 -5.32
C CYS A 822 6.78 -4.60 -5.26
N TYR A 823 6.36 -5.39 -6.25
CA TYR A 823 5.00 -5.93 -6.38
C TYR A 823 5.02 -7.37 -6.89
N LEU A 824 4.04 -8.15 -6.50
CA LEU A 824 3.82 -9.52 -6.94
C LEU A 824 2.32 -9.83 -6.94
N ASP A 825 1.76 -10.20 -8.09
CA ASP A 825 0.38 -10.68 -8.18
C ASP A 825 0.26 -12.13 -7.70
N ASN A 826 0.08 -12.30 -6.41
CA ASN A 826 -0.10 -13.60 -5.76
C ASN A 826 -0.98 -13.46 -4.53
N VAL A 827 -1.92 -14.39 -4.33
CA VAL A 827 -2.85 -14.34 -3.20
C VAL A 827 -2.18 -14.40 -1.83
N GLU A 828 -0.93 -14.86 -1.74
CA GLU A 828 -0.17 -14.92 -0.50
C GLU A 828 0.74 -13.70 -0.29
N ALA A 829 0.83 -12.80 -1.27
CA ALA A 829 1.63 -11.59 -1.21
C ALA A 829 0.83 -10.43 -0.57
N TRP A 830 0.49 -10.58 0.72
CA TRP A 830 -0.40 -9.63 1.39
C TRP A 830 0.14 -8.20 1.46
N SER A 831 1.45 -8.01 1.59
CA SER A 831 2.02 -6.68 1.78
C SER A 831 2.02 -5.80 0.52
N VAL A 832 1.79 -6.38 -0.64
CA VAL A 832 1.80 -5.68 -1.95
C VAL A 832 0.51 -5.88 -2.74
N ASN A 833 -0.20 -6.99 -2.50
CA ASN A 833 -1.36 -7.38 -3.31
C ASN A 833 -2.67 -7.50 -2.51
N GLU A 834 -2.70 -7.03 -1.27
CA GLU A 834 -3.94 -6.97 -0.50
C GLU A 834 -4.93 -5.98 -1.12
N CYS A 835 -6.20 -6.14 -0.83
CA CYS A 835 -7.26 -5.21 -1.16
C CYS A 835 -8.05 -4.87 0.11
N THR A 836 -8.52 -3.64 0.23
CA THR A 836 -9.26 -3.20 1.41
C THR A 836 -10.35 -2.19 1.05
N ILE A 837 -11.35 -2.05 1.92
CA ILE A 837 -12.49 -1.17 1.71
C ILE A 837 -12.08 0.29 1.53
N ASN A 838 -11.08 0.78 2.28
CA ASN A 838 -10.64 2.16 2.19
C ASN A 838 -9.83 2.48 0.92
N TRP A 839 -9.29 1.48 0.22
CA TRP A 839 -8.65 1.67 -1.08
C TRP A 839 -9.64 1.57 -2.24
N ASN A 840 -10.67 0.75 -2.10
CA ASN A 840 -11.68 0.52 -3.12
C ASN A 840 -12.79 1.59 -3.11
N SER A 841 -13.08 2.24 -1.99
CA SER A 841 -14.04 3.35 -1.95
C SER A 841 -13.60 4.57 -2.79
N PRO A 842 -12.34 5.04 -2.77
CA PRO A 842 -11.90 6.11 -3.66
C PRO A 842 -11.84 5.67 -5.14
N LEU A 843 -11.62 4.38 -5.44
CA LEU A 843 -11.77 3.89 -6.81
C LEU A 843 -13.20 4.07 -7.31
N CYS A 844 -14.22 3.75 -6.48
CA CYS A 844 -15.63 4.03 -6.80
C CYS A 844 -15.84 5.53 -7.05
N TRP A 845 -15.29 6.37 -6.17
CA TRP A 845 -15.44 7.82 -6.26
C TRP A 845 -14.85 8.38 -7.56
N VAL A 846 -13.63 8.00 -7.90
CA VAL A 846 -12.95 8.46 -9.13
C VAL A 846 -13.59 7.87 -10.39
N ALA A 847 -14.01 6.60 -10.38
CA ALA A 847 -14.75 6.00 -11.49
C ALA A 847 -16.07 6.75 -11.74
N SER A 848 -16.81 7.10 -10.67
CA SER A 848 -18.03 7.90 -10.76
C SER A 848 -17.77 9.28 -11.38
N PHE A 849 -16.68 9.95 -11.00
CA PHE A 849 -16.27 11.22 -11.57
C PHE A 849 -15.94 11.11 -13.06
N LEU A 850 -15.17 10.09 -13.43
CA LEU A 850 -14.78 9.88 -14.83
C LEU A 850 -15.98 9.55 -15.73
N ASP A 851 -16.93 8.76 -15.26
CA ASP A 851 -18.19 8.51 -16.00
C ASP A 851 -18.98 9.80 -16.25
N ASP A 852 -18.96 10.74 -15.30
CA ASP A 852 -19.69 12.00 -15.41
C ASP A 852 -19.02 13.01 -16.35
N GLU A 853 -17.69 13.13 -16.29
CA GLU A 853 -16.96 14.28 -16.84
C GLU A 853 -16.06 13.93 -18.03
N ALA A 854 -15.41 12.77 -18.04
CA ALA A 854 -14.40 12.45 -19.03
C ALA A 854 -14.91 12.29 -20.48
N PRO A 855 -16.14 11.78 -20.73
CA PRO A 855 -16.71 11.76 -22.07
C PRO A 855 -16.91 13.15 -22.71
N ASN A 856 -16.93 14.19 -21.88
CA ASN A 856 -17.26 15.55 -22.26
C ASN A 856 -16.05 16.51 -22.22
N ILE A 857 -14.84 16.01 -22.12
CA ILE A 857 -13.64 16.85 -22.13
C ILE A 857 -13.57 17.68 -23.42
N VAL A 858 -13.45 18.98 -23.27
CA VAL A 858 -13.27 19.94 -24.36
C VAL A 858 -11.92 20.62 -24.20
N ARG A 859 -11.12 20.62 -25.27
CA ARG A 859 -9.87 21.38 -25.32
C ARG A 859 -10.03 22.56 -26.25
N ASP A 860 -9.66 23.74 -25.77
CA ASP A 860 -9.55 24.90 -26.61
C ASP A 860 -8.29 24.81 -27.49
N SER A 861 -8.31 25.40 -28.67
CA SER A 861 -7.16 25.42 -29.60
C SER A 861 -5.91 26.10 -29.03
N SER A 862 -6.01 26.77 -27.88
CA SER A 862 -4.91 27.35 -27.11
C SER A 862 -4.20 26.35 -26.20
N ASP A 863 -4.81 25.21 -25.91
CA ASP A 863 -4.32 24.17 -24.98
C ASP A 863 -3.36 23.17 -25.69
N THR A 864 -3.25 23.29 -27.02
CA THR A 864 -2.30 22.46 -27.79
C THR A 864 -0.92 23.10 -27.77
N LYS A 865 0.11 22.28 -27.52
CA LYS A 865 1.52 22.62 -27.48
C LYS A 865 1.93 23.45 -28.70
N PRO A 866 2.74 24.54 -28.57
CA PRO A 866 3.25 25.26 -29.73
C PRO A 866 4.08 24.32 -30.62
N THR A 867 3.59 24.05 -31.80
CA THR A 867 4.33 23.33 -32.83
C THR A 867 5.54 24.20 -33.21
N THR A 868 6.73 23.70 -33.03
CA THR A 868 7.97 24.32 -33.59
C THR A 868 7.90 24.26 -35.11
N THR A 869 7.32 25.29 -35.70
CA THR A 869 7.42 25.53 -37.12
C THR A 869 8.82 26.02 -37.39
N THR A 870 9.55 25.27 -38.20
CA THR A 870 10.79 25.69 -38.84
C THR A 870 10.51 26.91 -39.71
N ASP A 871 11.00 28.06 -39.29
CA ASP A 871 10.95 29.29 -40.06
C ASP A 871 11.77 29.17 -41.33
N ASN A 872 11.10 29.26 -42.47
CA ASN A 872 11.69 29.63 -43.71
C ASN A 872 11.64 31.15 -43.88
N LYS A 873 12.81 31.74 -43.86
CA LYS A 873 13.16 33.12 -43.99
C LYS A 873 12.70 33.71 -45.32
N THR A 874 11.86 34.75 -45.30
CA THR A 874 11.83 35.71 -46.40
C THR A 874 11.74 37.13 -45.85
N THR A 875 12.73 37.88 -46.22
CA THR A 875 13.00 39.29 -45.90
C THR A 875 12.00 40.23 -46.60
N THR A 876 11.46 41.20 -45.89
CA THR A 876 11.27 42.54 -46.45
C THR A 876 11.17 43.61 -45.36
N THR A 877 11.77 44.69 -45.64
CA THR A 877 12.22 45.90 -44.97
C THR A 877 11.14 46.95 -44.69
N GLU A 878 11.54 47.85 -43.75
CA GLU A 878 11.16 49.29 -43.59
C GLU A 878 9.90 49.57 -42.74
N THR A 879 9.83 50.61 -41.91
CA THR A 879 10.75 51.68 -41.44
C THR A 879 10.01 52.46 -40.33
N THR A 880 10.79 52.98 -39.40
CA THR A 880 10.68 54.24 -38.59
C THR A 880 9.45 54.50 -37.70
N ALA A 881 9.50 55.16 -36.61
CA ALA A 881 10.52 55.90 -35.85
C ALA A 881 10.02 56.29 -34.46
N THR A 882 10.98 56.43 -33.56
CA THR A 882 11.26 57.49 -32.56
C THR A 882 10.26 57.71 -31.44
N THR A 883 10.61 57.92 -30.20
CA THR A 883 11.71 58.58 -29.50
C THR A 883 11.64 58.25 -28.01
N ALA A 884 12.67 57.92 -27.37
CA ALA A 884 13.67 58.59 -26.54
C ALA A 884 13.15 58.80 -25.10
N THR A 885 13.83 58.63 -24.04
CA THR A 885 15.18 58.87 -23.51
C THR A 885 15.19 58.31 -22.10
N SER A 886 16.14 57.93 -21.47
CA SER A 886 17.60 58.05 -21.21
C SER A 886 17.80 57.48 -19.81
N ASP A 887 18.80 56.98 -19.40
CA ASP A 887 20.19 56.92 -19.36
C ASP A 887 20.66 56.00 -18.23
N ASN A 888 21.61 55.33 -18.48
CA ASN A 888 23.01 55.12 -18.09
C ASN A 888 23.18 54.07 -16.99
N ASP A 889 24.12 53.29 -16.98
CA ASP A 889 25.41 52.94 -17.61
C ASP A 889 25.92 51.74 -16.75
N SER A 890 26.64 50.87 -17.08
CA SER A 890 27.57 50.41 -18.01
C SER A 890 28.14 49.06 -17.61
N SER A 891 28.30 48.28 -18.55
CA SER A 891 29.47 47.45 -18.94
C SER A 891 30.03 46.41 -17.95
N SER A 892 30.43 45.29 -18.31
CA SER A 892 30.82 44.57 -19.49
C SER A 892 31.48 43.26 -19.12
N THR A 893 31.27 42.31 -19.91
CA THR A 893 32.04 41.33 -20.66
C THR A 893 32.41 40.05 -19.94
N ALA A 894 31.81 39.04 -20.39
CA ALA A 894 32.22 37.92 -21.28
C ALA A 894 33.49 37.14 -20.89
N SER A 895 33.36 35.93 -20.77
CA SER A 895 33.85 34.79 -21.58
C SER A 895 34.63 33.70 -20.85
N THR A 896 34.12 32.54 -21.03
CA THR A 896 34.76 31.28 -21.42
C THR A 896 35.83 30.59 -20.60
N ASP A 897 35.45 29.37 -20.33
CA ASP A 897 36.19 28.11 -20.58
C ASP A 897 37.16 27.52 -19.55
N LYS A 898 36.79 26.28 -19.22
CA LYS A 898 37.57 25.04 -19.07
C LYS A 898 38.45 24.75 -17.84
N SER A 899 38.00 23.66 -17.26
CA SER A 899 38.77 22.46 -16.84
C SER A 899 40.01 22.58 -15.97
N GLY A 900 40.06 21.68 -15.00
CA GLY A 900 41.29 21.05 -14.58
C GLY A 900 41.60 21.07 -13.10
N GLU A 901 41.52 19.90 -12.59
CA GLU A 901 42.17 19.31 -11.39
C GLU A 901 43.11 20.13 -10.51
N SER A 902 42.89 19.85 -9.22
CA SER A 902 43.97 19.44 -8.26
C SER A 902 44.72 20.50 -7.45
N THR A 903 44.53 20.35 -6.15
CA THR A 903 45.49 20.44 -5.06
C THR A 903 46.02 21.78 -4.54
N THR A 904 45.87 21.83 -3.23
CA THR A 904 46.73 22.42 -2.21
C THR A 904 46.67 23.90 -1.89
N THR A 905 46.19 24.08 -0.62
CA THR A 905 46.67 24.97 0.43
C THR A 905 47.21 26.37 0.05
N THR A 906 46.56 27.38 0.58
CA THR A 906 47.11 28.24 1.63
C THR A 906 46.18 29.41 1.94
N THR A 907 46.03 29.66 3.23
CA THR A 907 45.57 30.85 3.93
C THR A 907 45.71 32.16 3.21
N ASN A 908 44.60 32.95 3.18
CA ASN A 908 44.68 34.34 3.60
C ASN A 908 43.27 34.93 3.80
N GLY A 909 43.08 35.58 4.94
CA GLY A 909 41.87 36.21 5.37
C GLY A 909 41.45 37.37 4.49
N GLY A 910 40.21 37.36 4.08
CA GLY A 910 39.44 38.47 3.58
C GLY A 910 38.22 38.61 4.46
N SER A 911 38.17 39.68 5.25
CA SER A 911 37.03 40.06 6.07
C SER A 911 35.79 40.19 5.16
N VAL A 912 34.90 39.25 5.26
CA VAL A 912 33.53 39.41 4.75
C VAL A 912 32.74 40.02 5.91
N THR A 913 32.09 41.15 5.70
CA THR A 913 31.17 41.72 6.64
C THR A 913 30.01 40.74 6.84
N PRO A 914 29.78 40.21 8.05
CA PRO A 914 28.68 39.25 8.27
C PRO A 914 27.35 39.95 8.01
N GLY A 915 26.45 39.25 7.38
CA GLY A 915 25.01 39.52 7.38
C GLY A 915 24.44 39.35 8.79
N ASP A 916 23.16 39.66 8.98
CA ASP A 916 22.48 39.41 10.26
C ASP A 916 22.62 37.92 10.63
N VAL A 917 23.07 37.61 11.84
CA VAL A 917 23.26 36.25 12.34
C VAL A 917 21.88 35.69 12.73
N LEU A 918 21.47 34.63 12.10
CA LEU A 918 20.29 33.85 12.50
C LEU A 918 20.80 32.52 13.09
N LEU A 919 20.91 32.45 14.43
CA LEU A 919 21.41 31.25 15.11
C LEU A 919 20.50 30.07 14.84
N GLY A 920 21.11 29.00 14.43
CA GLY A 920 20.45 27.74 14.04
C GLY A 920 20.25 27.59 12.53
N ASP A 921 20.25 28.64 11.73
CA ASP A 921 20.13 28.59 10.28
C ASP A 921 21.47 28.25 9.61
N THR A 922 21.83 27.00 9.58
CA THR A 922 23.12 26.54 9.06
C THR A 922 23.11 26.27 7.57
N ASN A 923 21.93 26.06 6.95
CA ASN A 923 21.80 25.89 5.51
C ASN A 923 21.61 27.23 4.77
N LEU A 924 21.40 28.35 5.51
CA LEU A 924 21.22 29.73 5.04
C LEU A 924 19.92 29.92 4.19
N ASP A 925 18.88 29.20 4.50
CA ASP A 925 17.58 29.33 3.82
C ASP A 925 16.62 30.31 4.51
N GLY A 926 17.04 30.90 5.65
CA GLY A 926 16.27 31.86 6.43
C GLY A 926 15.27 31.23 7.41
N ARG A 927 15.37 29.94 7.66
CA ARG A 927 14.59 29.20 8.64
C ARG A 927 15.51 28.48 9.59
N VAL A 928 14.96 28.03 10.71
CA VAL A 928 15.70 27.20 11.67
C VAL A 928 14.87 25.94 11.89
N ASP A 929 15.30 24.82 11.29
CA ASP A 929 14.58 23.56 11.33
C ASP A 929 15.50 22.35 11.44
N ILE A 930 14.95 21.15 11.28
CA ILE A 930 15.69 19.90 11.44
C ILE A 930 16.81 19.72 10.40
N THR A 931 16.68 20.34 9.23
CA THR A 931 17.71 20.24 8.18
C THR A 931 18.99 20.95 8.57
N ASP A 932 18.88 22.04 9.34
CA ASP A 932 20.01 22.75 9.93
C ASP A 932 20.71 21.91 10.97
N ALA A 933 19.95 21.24 11.85
CA ALA A 933 20.53 20.35 12.85
C ALA A 933 21.27 19.17 12.22
N VAL A 934 20.75 18.62 11.14
CA VAL A 934 21.43 17.57 10.36
C VAL A 934 22.72 18.11 9.75
N LEU A 935 22.68 19.29 9.15
CA LEU A 935 23.86 19.91 8.55
C LEU A 935 24.91 20.26 9.61
N LEU A 936 24.47 20.76 10.76
CA LEU A 936 25.32 21.07 11.90
C LEU A 936 25.99 19.82 12.49
N ASN A 937 25.26 18.71 12.60
CA ASN A 937 25.84 17.42 13.01
C ASN A 937 26.91 16.93 12.02
N LYS A 938 26.68 17.09 10.71
CA LYS A 938 27.67 16.76 9.69
C LYS A 938 28.93 17.60 9.83
N LYS A 939 28.78 18.91 10.17
CA LYS A 939 29.91 19.79 10.42
C LYS A 939 30.66 19.39 11.68
N ALA A 940 29.99 19.15 12.80
CA ALA A 940 30.56 18.67 14.04
C ALA A 940 31.36 17.36 13.84
N ALA A 941 30.88 16.49 12.92
CA ALA A 941 31.58 15.26 12.53
C ALA A 941 32.71 15.49 11.49
N ASN A 942 32.97 16.71 11.08
CA ASN A 942 33.91 17.07 10.01
C ASN A 942 33.60 16.44 8.65
N ALA A 943 32.34 16.15 8.38
CA ALA A 943 31.89 15.58 7.12
C ALA A 943 31.60 16.64 6.05
N VAL A 944 31.44 17.90 6.43
CA VAL A 944 31.20 19.05 5.54
C VAL A 944 31.97 20.28 6.02
N ASP A 945 32.29 21.20 5.09
CA ASP A 945 32.89 22.47 5.41
C ASP A 945 31.85 23.59 5.43
N PHE A 946 31.91 24.43 6.45
CA PHE A 946 31.05 25.61 6.60
C PHE A 946 31.76 26.88 6.12
N ASN A 947 30.99 27.72 5.43
CA ASN A 947 31.44 29.09 5.16
C ASN A 947 31.35 29.98 6.41
N ALA A 948 31.87 31.19 6.33
CA ALA A 948 31.93 32.10 7.48
C ALA A 948 30.55 32.43 8.10
N GLN A 949 29.49 32.53 7.30
CA GLN A 949 28.14 32.81 7.79
C GLN A 949 27.54 31.55 8.46
N GLN A 950 27.73 30.37 7.89
CA GLN A 950 27.30 29.12 8.47
C GLN A 950 27.96 28.82 9.81
N LEU A 951 29.25 29.17 9.97
CA LEU A 951 29.96 29.06 11.24
C LEU A 951 29.35 29.97 12.31
N LEU A 952 28.98 31.21 11.94
CA LEU A 952 28.34 32.16 12.85
C LEU A 952 26.93 31.70 13.24
N ASN A 953 26.17 31.21 12.31
CA ASN A 953 24.80 30.74 12.55
C ASN A 953 24.77 29.38 13.30
N GLY A 954 25.81 28.56 13.13
CA GLY A 954 25.90 27.22 13.72
C GLY A 954 26.43 27.21 15.17
N ASP A 955 27.04 28.27 15.66
CA ASP A 955 27.60 28.38 17.03
C ASP A 955 26.45 28.59 18.03
N CYS A 956 25.73 27.51 18.29
CA CYS A 956 24.48 27.46 19.06
C CYS A 956 24.70 27.17 20.56
N TYR A 957 25.91 26.80 20.98
CA TYR A 957 26.27 26.53 22.37
C TYR A 957 27.46 27.35 22.81
N ASP A 958 27.29 28.12 23.88
CA ASP A 958 28.29 29.00 24.50
C ASP A 958 28.97 30.05 23.58
N GLN A 959 28.65 30.10 22.31
CA GLN A 959 29.22 31.01 21.28
C GLN A 959 30.76 31.10 21.35
N ASN A 960 31.40 29.95 21.41
CA ASN A 960 32.87 29.84 21.64
C ASN A 960 33.68 29.89 20.34
N GLY A 961 32.99 29.95 19.15
CA GLY A 961 33.62 30.02 17.83
C GLY A 961 34.06 28.68 17.27
N GLU A 962 33.76 27.58 17.94
CA GLU A 962 33.99 26.22 17.50
C GLU A 962 32.66 25.54 17.27
N ILE A 963 32.51 24.73 16.20
CA ILE A 963 31.31 23.95 15.93
C ILE A 963 31.55 22.50 16.33
N ASP A 964 30.84 22.05 17.36
CA ASP A 964 30.96 20.69 17.87
C ASP A 964 29.57 20.02 18.12
N GLY A 965 29.56 18.86 18.76
CA GLY A 965 28.33 18.15 19.09
C GLY A 965 27.42 18.84 20.10
N ASN A 966 27.94 19.82 20.86
CA ASN A 966 27.13 20.60 21.80
C ASN A 966 26.24 21.59 21.06
N ASP A 967 26.75 22.23 19.97
CA ASP A 967 25.98 23.13 19.12
C ASP A 967 24.81 22.38 18.46
N ALA A 968 25.08 21.23 17.90
CA ALA A 968 24.06 20.40 17.31
C ALA A 968 23.00 19.93 18.34
N THR A 969 23.45 19.63 19.56
CA THR A 969 22.58 19.29 20.68
C THR A 969 21.73 20.47 21.14
N ALA A 970 22.33 21.67 21.24
CA ALA A 970 21.61 22.88 21.59
C ALA A 970 20.53 23.22 20.56
N LEU A 971 20.87 23.12 19.26
CA LEU A 971 19.90 23.34 18.20
C LEU A 971 18.76 22.31 18.26
N LEU A 972 19.05 21.06 18.46
CA LEU A 972 18.02 20.02 18.62
C LEU A 972 17.12 20.29 19.83
N LYS A 973 17.69 20.69 20.98
CA LYS A 973 16.89 21.05 22.16
C LYS A 973 16.00 22.28 21.91
N PHE A 974 16.45 23.22 21.09
CA PHE A 974 15.67 24.37 20.67
C PHE A 974 14.49 23.94 19.77
N LEU A 975 14.75 23.12 18.77
CA LEU A 975 13.74 22.64 17.85
C LEU A 975 12.64 21.80 18.53
N VAL A 976 12.99 21.02 19.55
CA VAL A 976 12.00 20.27 20.34
C VAL A 976 11.51 21.02 21.58
N HIS A 977 11.77 22.33 21.67
CA HIS A 977 11.28 23.22 22.71
C HIS A 977 11.74 22.90 24.15
N ILE A 978 12.83 22.17 24.32
CA ILE A 978 13.46 21.93 25.63
C ILE A 978 14.09 23.22 26.11
N ILE A 979 14.71 24.00 25.21
CA ILE A 979 15.18 25.36 25.46
C ILE A 979 14.41 26.38 24.61
N LYS A 980 14.27 27.60 25.06
CA LYS A 980 13.40 28.60 24.42
C LYS A 980 14.16 29.58 23.50
N ALA A 981 15.45 29.56 23.54
CA ALA A 981 16.29 30.45 22.73
C ALA A 981 17.68 29.85 22.51
N LEU A 982 18.32 30.24 21.43
CA LEU A 982 19.74 30.04 21.14
C LEU A 982 20.53 31.35 21.37
N PRO A 983 21.77 31.28 21.78
CA PRO A 983 22.55 30.09 22.12
C PRO A 983 22.17 29.49 23.48
N GLU A 984 22.38 28.20 23.66
CA GLU A 984 22.39 27.55 24.98
C GLU A 984 23.73 27.87 25.64
N THR A 985 23.74 28.27 26.91
CA THR A 985 24.95 28.60 27.66
C THR A 985 25.19 27.64 28.81
N SER A 986 26.43 27.30 29.09
CA SER A 986 26.83 26.43 30.20
C SER A 986 26.53 27.02 31.59
N ASP A 987 26.18 28.27 31.67
CA ASP A 987 25.96 29.02 32.95
C ASP A 987 24.49 28.94 33.45
N LEU A 988 23.77 27.85 33.24
CA LEU A 988 22.46 27.62 33.89
C LEU A 988 22.58 27.09 35.32
N ASN A 989 23.36 27.79 36.18
CA ASN A 989 23.29 27.69 37.62
C ASN A 989 23.39 29.13 38.24
N ALA A 990 22.47 29.98 37.91
CA ALA A 990 22.21 31.22 38.61
C ALA A 990 20.70 31.45 38.79
#